data_8c346d5cd7710180bc78c1b859e2ec86
#
_entry.id   8c346d5cd7710180bc78c1b859e2ec86
#
_cell.length_a   1.000
_cell.length_b   1.000
_cell.length_c   1.000
_cell.angle_alpha   90.00
_cell.angle_beta   90.00
_cell.angle_gamma   90.00
#
_symmetry.space_group_name_H-M   'P 1'
#
loop_
_entity.id
_entity.type
_entity.pdbx_description
1 polymer ?
#
loop_
_entity_poly.entity_id
_entity_poly.type
_entity_poly.pdbx_seq_one_letter_code
_entity_poly.pdbx_strand_id
1 'polypeptide(L)'
;MRFRHSALSGSRFSIVRAALLACVCLPGTALAGDLNGVVNSTNLERPVRGAQVTLLETGQSVSTDQNGRYSMLGLNPGTYTLRVVQPGYSPFETQVTVPETGAVSANATIALAEEGDMILVTGARTSRLLSIERKRALSVVADIVSSDGIGKLPDYNTAEALQRLPGISVEIDQSEPRYVVIRGVDPNLNQVTIDGNIVGIPEAEGRRVALDTIPSDLVAAIEVVKTVTPDYDANAIGGSINIVTPTAFDQAGPFTYISGRGMYGEMADKLGFGASATHGQTFGSNDEFGVVAGASYSKRFINSQLVDPLSWEEVDDGFFAPTGMRFYDYSIMRERIGGILNLDWRPSSDMRVYVRNIYNEFTDHEGRDQFDYDMYRGDAVFPAAGQVTYDSGRASREFRQNNQTQKLFNISPGAELRFGNVDLALNYTYAHAEEHTPVRDDIEFRTGSKVISTIQVGDGLPYFVDSDERLYDPAFYPLRRIRLRRETIDEDLHAAKADLTFHFSNASDSFIKTGVKFIDRTKDRDNYQEQWEPTQDVTFADTGQALPEIDGYYDGRYRFGPAMDYSGVLDYFFVQNPGLLELDEEKTGFNDRASDYHINEKIYAGYVMASLELGDLTAVGGVRVEHTKGRYNAFAIRDTDGDGDIELSDITPLSFDKDYTHILPSLVLNYRPQPELAFRAAWTNTIGRPNYSDTVPTFEEEDGEGEAGNPNLEPYSSMGFDLSAEYYPDVESVFSVAMFYKRIKNPIYGQRILDTTFAGVDLITLSQPQNADSGELFGVEANVVRRFSFLPAPLDGLGVSANVTFVDSNVTVPGRTDELPFFRQSKWLAGGALFYEKGPIEARVAVNYRDAYLIGVGSSAQSDAYSAPRTVFDARLGYRIMEGLEVFGSVSNIGAEPLQEYQSVPQRVIAREAYGANFDFGFSASF
;
A
#
# COMPACT_ATOMS: atom_id res chain seq x y z
N MET A 1 -64.59 -2.39 11.61
CA MET A 1 -65.80 -1.71 11.15
C MET A 1 -65.75 -1.65 9.63
N ARG A 2 -66.66 -2.31 9.05
CA ARG A 2 -67.10 -2.40 7.66
C ARG A 2 -67.48 -1.05 7.04
N PHE A 3 -67.17 -0.78 5.74
CA PHE A 3 -68.07 -0.71 4.58
C PHE A 3 -67.33 0.01 3.45
N ARG A 4 -67.05 -0.58 2.33
CA ARG A 4 -67.83 -0.93 1.11
C ARG A 4 -68.07 0.24 0.15
N HIS A 5 -67.53 0.02 -1.08
CA HIS A 5 -68.07 0.16 -2.44
C HIS A 5 -68.57 1.52 -2.91
N SER A 6 -68.14 1.96 -4.03
CA SER A 6 -68.75 1.53 -5.32
C SER A 6 -68.10 2.19 -6.55
N ALA A 7 -68.09 1.44 -7.62
CA ALA A 7 -67.73 1.73 -8.98
C ALA A 7 -68.74 2.69 -9.68
N LEU A 8 -68.28 3.26 -10.80
CA LEU A 8 -68.96 3.29 -12.13
C LEU A 8 -68.28 4.33 -13.06
N SER A 9 -67.71 3.85 -14.15
CA SER A 9 -68.11 3.96 -15.55
C SER A 9 -68.03 5.41 -16.10
N GLY A 10 -67.19 5.68 -17.04
CA GLY A 10 -67.32 5.41 -18.47
C GLY A 10 -67.73 6.64 -19.24
N SER A 11 -66.96 7.03 -20.18
CA SER A 11 -67.42 7.24 -21.57
C SER A 11 -66.44 7.93 -22.49
N ARG A 12 -66.39 7.39 -23.68
CA ARG A 12 -65.67 7.84 -24.88
C ARG A 12 -66.17 9.22 -25.33
N PHE A 13 -65.25 10.01 -25.97
CA PHE A 13 -65.69 10.70 -27.21
C PHE A 13 -64.51 10.92 -28.17
N SER A 14 -64.62 10.44 -29.33
CA SER A 14 -63.83 10.66 -30.53
C SER A 14 -64.27 11.92 -31.27
N ILE A 15 -63.54 12.23 -32.36
CA ILE A 15 -63.86 13.07 -33.55
C ILE A 15 -63.21 14.47 -33.45
N VAL A 16 -62.54 15.05 -34.50
CA VAL A 16 -62.59 14.96 -35.97
C VAL A 16 -61.37 15.57 -36.61
N ARG A 17 -61.00 15.11 -37.79
CA ARG A 17 -60.04 15.60 -38.79
C ARG A 17 -60.36 17.02 -39.29
N ALA A 18 -59.25 17.72 -39.66
CA ALA A 18 -59.31 18.57 -40.88
C ALA A 18 -57.91 18.68 -41.50
N ALA A 19 -57.82 18.29 -42.74
CA ALA A 19 -56.68 18.42 -43.64
C ALA A 19 -56.66 19.79 -44.29
N LEU A 20 -55.47 20.35 -44.54
CA LEU A 20 -55.27 21.33 -45.61
C LEU A 20 -53.96 21.07 -46.30
N LEU A 21 -54.01 20.68 -47.55
CA LEU A 21 -52.91 20.59 -48.50
C LEU A 21 -52.34 21.98 -48.81
N ALA A 22 -51.02 22.11 -48.81
CA ALA A 22 -50.37 23.09 -49.64
C ALA A 22 -49.10 22.40 -50.23
N CYS A 23 -49.19 22.16 -51.56
CA CYS A 23 -48.03 21.73 -52.35
C CYS A 23 -47.05 22.89 -52.48
N VAL A 24 -45.81 22.62 -52.12
CA VAL A 24 -44.69 23.38 -52.64
C VAL A 24 -43.64 22.39 -53.14
N CYS A 25 -43.32 22.47 -54.40
CA CYS A 25 -42.24 21.69 -55.05
C CYS A 25 -40.90 22.00 -54.45
N LEU A 26 -40.19 20.96 -54.03
CA LEU A 26 -38.80 20.98 -53.66
C LEU A 26 -37.96 20.14 -54.61
N PRO A 27 -36.70 20.53 -54.90
CA PRO A 27 -35.79 19.77 -55.75
C PRO A 27 -35.29 18.52 -54.99
N GLY A 28 -34.98 17.50 -55.76
CA GLY A 28 -34.56 16.16 -55.44
C GLY A 28 -33.95 15.93 -54.06
N THR A 29 -34.67 15.12 -53.27
CA THR A 29 -34.13 14.52 -52.07
C THR A 29 -33.06 13.50 -52.49
N ALA A 30 -31.81 13.74 -52.13
CA ALA A 30 -30.82 12.67 -52.08
C ALA A 30 -31.41 11.56 -51.17
N LEU A 31 -31.54 10.38 -51.69
CA LEU A 31 -31.96 9.19 -50.91
C LEU A 31 -30.82 8.86 -49.96
N ALA A 32 -31.06 8.94 -48.66
CA ALA A 32 -30.10 8.66 -47.62
C ALA A 32 -30.35 7.25 -47.05
N GLY A 33 -29.29 6.51 -46.85
CA GLY A 33 -29.32 5.21 -46.16
C GLY A 33 -29.20 5.34 -44.66
N ASP A 34 -29.65 4.35 -43.94
CA ASP A 34 -29.52 4.27 -42.50
C ASP A 34 -28.55 3.14 -42.10
N LEU A 35 -27.79 3.36 -41.05
CA LEU A 35 -26.88 2.35 -40.47
C LEU A 35 -27.35 2.02 -39.05
N ASN A 36 -27.62 0.75 -38.80
CA ASN A 36 -28.06 0.23 -37.53
C ASN A 36 -27.12 -0.91 -37.08
N GLY A 37 -27.01 -1.17 -35.82
CA GLY A 37 -26.23 -2.31 -35.31
C GLY A 37 -26.36 -2.53 -33.83
N VAL A 38 -25.71 -3.60 -33.38
CA VAL A 38 -25.57 -3.94 -31.97
C VAL A 38 -24.08 -4.15 -31.66
N VAL A 39 -23.63 -3.57 -30.58
CA VAL A 39 -22.30 -3.79 -30.04
C VAL A 39 -22.41 -4.79 -28.89
N ASN A 40 -21.72 -5.93 -29.01
CA ASN A 40 -21.63 -6.97 -27.97
C ASN A 40 -20.21 -7.11 -27.46
N SER A 41 -20.06 -7.59 -26.24
CA SER A 41 -18.76 -8.01 -25.68
C SER A 41 -18.50 -9.47 -26.02
N THR A 42 -17.31 -9.79 -26.52
CA THR A 42 -16.86 -11.17 -26.76
C THR A 42 -16.79 -11.99 -25.47
N ASN A 43 -16.27 -11.39 -24.42
CA ASN A 43 -15.96 -12.09 -23.17
C ASN A 43 -17.18 -12.25 -22.25
N LEU A 44 -18.23 -11.43 -22.46
CA LEU A 44 -19.39 -11.37 -21.57
C LEU A 44 -20.68 -11.78 -22.26
N GLU A 45 -20.63 -12.07 -23.58
CA GLU A 45 -21.78 -12.43 -24.44
C GLU A 45 -23.02 -11.51 -24.27
N ARG A 46 -22.78 -10.22 -23.99
CA ARG A 46 -23.88 -9.26 -23.74
C ARG A 46 -23.70 -7.95 -24.48
N PRO A 47 -24.80 -7.20 -24.68
CA PRO A 47 -24.78 -5.87 -25.26
C PRO A 47 -23.93 -4.88 -24.47
N VAL A 48 -23.10 -4.09 -25.16
CA VAL A 48 -22.28 -3.04 -24.56
C VAL A 48 -23.00 -1.71 -24.67
N ARG A 49 -23.37 -1.15 -23.52
CA ARG A 49 -24.02 0.17 -23.43
C ARG A 49 -22.97 1.28 -23.40
N GLY A 50 -23.27 2.39 -24.09
CA GLY A 50 -22.44 3.59 -24.06
C GLY A 50 -21.19 3.51 -24.93
N ALA A 51 -21.02 2.44 -25.72
CA ALA A 51 -19.95 2.35 -26.69
C ALA A 51 -20.11 3.45 -27.75
N GLN A 52 -19.04 4.17 -28.02
CA GLN A 52 -19.03 5.22 -29.03
C GLN A 52 -18.78 4.60 -30.40
N VAL A 53 -19.75 4.73 -31.28
CA VAL A 53 -19.70 4.25 -32.66
C VAL A 53 -19.51 5.45 -33.56
N THR A 54 -18.39 5.46 -34.33
CA THR A 54 -17.98 6.61 -35.16
C THR A 54 -17.73 6.15 -36.60
N LEU A 55 -18.16 6.92 -37.57
CA LEU A 55 -17.75 6.81 -38.96
C LEU A 55 -16.56 7.71 -39.19
N LEU A 56 -15.38 7.14 -39.48
CA LEU A 56 -14.12 7.89 -39.54
C LEU A 56 -14.11 8.94 -40.65
N GLU A 57 -14.74 8.66 -41.78
CA GLU A 57 -14.75 9.55 -42.96
C GLU A 57 -15.62 10.78 -42.77
N THR A 58 -16.66 10.71 -41.90
CA THR A 58 -17.57 11.83 -41.65
C THR A 58 -17.46 12.45 -40.27
N GLY A 59 -16.80 11.74 -39.35
CA GLY A 59 -16.74 12.15 -37.93
C GLY A 59 -18.07 12.02 -37.19
N GLN A 60 -19.14 11.49 -37.88
CA GLN A 60 -20.44 11.28 -37.22
C GLN A 60 -20.36 10.18 -36.18
N SER A 61 -20.82 10.47 -34.96
CA SER A 61 -20.69 9.56 -33.82
C SER A 61 -22.03 9.42 -33.08
N VAL A 62 -22.30 8.21 -32.52
CA VAL A 62 -23.46 7.91 -31.69
C VAL A 62 -23.06 6.93 -30.60
N SER A 63 -23.69 7.03 -29.44
CA SER A 63 -23.48 6.05 -28.36
C SER A 63 -24.55 4.96 -28.38
N THR A 64 -24.14 3.73 -28.02
CA THR A 64 -25.07 2.60 -27.91
C THR A 64 -26.04 2.75 -26.73
N ASP A 65 -27.26 2.29 -26.89
CA ASP A 65 -28.29 2.26 -25.84
C ASP A 65 -28.03 1.14 -24.81
N GLN A 66 -28.95 0.97 -23.85
CA GLN A 66 -28.86 -0.07 -22.80
C GLN A 66 -28.94 -1.52 -23.34
N ASN A 67 -29.31 -1.72 -24.59
CA ASN A 67 -29.31 -3.00 -25.29
C ASN A 67 -28.15 -3.09 -26.31
N GLY A 68 -27.14 -2.23 -26.20
CA GLY A 68 -26.02 -2.18 -27.12
C GLY A 68 -26.36 -1.70 -28.53
N ARG A 69 -27.56 -1.19 -28.78
CA ARG A 69 -28.03 -0.81 -30.10
C ARG A 69 -27.65 0.63 -30.43
N TYR A 70 -27.28 0.86 -31.67
CA TYR A 70 -27.05 2.18 -32.23
C TYR A 70 -27.76 2.37 -33.58
N SER A 71 -28.01 3.62 -33.96
CA SER A 71 -28.59 3.98 -35.22
C SER A 71 -28.08 5.32 -35.69
N MET A 72 -27.58 5.37 -36.93
CA MET A 72 -27.18 6.59 -37.64
C MET A 72 -28.08 6.75 -38.84
N LEU A 73 -28.79 7.84 -38.90
CA LEU A 73 -29.82 8.08 -39.95
C LEU A 73 -29.30 9.11 -40.97
N GLY A 74 -29.73 8.98 -42.21
CA GLY A 74 -29.49 10.00 -43.22
C GLY A 74 -28.07 10.03 -43.75
N LEU A 75 -27.41 8.90 -43.84
CA LEU A 75 -26.04 8.78 -44.36
C LEU A 75 -26.02 8.81 -45.88
N ASN A 76 -25.02 9.48 -46.47
CA ASN A 76 -24.82 9.40 -47.93
C ASN A 76 -24.43 7.96 -48.31
N PRO A 77 -24.82 7.46 -49.47
CA PRO A 77 -24.38 6.17 -49.98
C PRO A 77 -22.86 6.14 -50.13
N GLY A 78 -22.19 5.07 -49.64
CA GLY A 78 -20.74 4.95 -49.69
C GLY A 78 -20.22 3.89 -48.75
N THR A 79 -18.93 3.62 -48.84
CA THR A 79 -18.23 2.74 -47.90
C THR A 79 -17.55 3.59 -46.82
N TYR A 80 -17.81 3.24 -45.57
CA TYR A 80 -17.35 3.94 -44.41
C TYR A 80 -16.58 2.97 -43.49
N THR A 81 -15.59 3.46 -42.81
CA THR A 81 -14.94 2.74 -41.72
C THR A 81 -15.70 3.03 -40.41
N LEU A 82 -16.38 2.02 -39.90
CA LEU A 82 -17.04 2.04 -38.61
C LEU A 82 -16.04 1.71 -37.52
N ARG A 83 -15.84 2.63 -36.60
CA ARG A 83 -15.02 2.45 -35.42
C ARG A 83 -15.88 2.42 -34.17
N VAL A 84 -15.69 1.39 -33.36
CA VAL A 84 -16.36 1.24 -32.07
C VAL A 84 -15.31 1.33 -30.97
N VAL A 85 -15.51 2.25 -30.03
CA VAL A 85 -14.65 2.45 -28.87
C VAL A 85 -15.49 2.40 -27.60
N GLN A 86 -15.07 1.60 -26.66
CA GLN A 86 -15.63 1.54 -25.32
C GLN A 86 -14.49 1.42 -24.34
N PRO A 87 -14.44 2.26 -23.30
CA PRO A 87 -13.45 2.11 -22.24
C PRO A 87 -13.40 0.68 -21.66
N GLY A 88 -12.20 0.09 -21.55
CA GLY A 88 -12.01 -1.28 -21.09
C GLY A 88 -12.08 -2.35 -22.18
N TYR A 89 -12.30 -1.95 -23.43
CA TYR A 89 -12.36 -2.85 -24.58
C TYR A 89 -11.37 -2.43 -25.65
N SER A 90 -10.81 -3.41 -26.36
CA SER A 90 -10.01 -3.14 -27.55
C SER A 90 -10.85 -2.45 -28.61
N PRO A 91 -10.38 -1.38 -29.25
CA PRO A 91 -11.10 -0.72 -30.33
C PRO A 91 -11.41 -1.70 -31.47
N PHE A 92 -12.61 -1.62 -32.01
CA PHE A 92 -13.05 -2.46 -33.13
C PHE A 92 -13.28 -1.58 -34.37
N GLU A 93 -12.74 -1.98 -35.51
CA GLU A 93 -12.96 -1.32 -36.79
C GLU A 93 -13.44 -2.30 -37.86
N THR A 94 -14.40 -1.86 -38.65
CA THR A 94 -14.91 -2.63 -39.80
C THR A 94 -15.38 -1.70 -40.89
N GLN A 95 -15.33 -2.15 -42.14
CA GLN A 95 -15.89 -1.41 -43.25
C GLN A 95 -17.39 -1.77 -43.42
N VAL A 96 -18.20 -0.73 -43.60
CA VAL A 96 -19.63 -0.87 -43.88
C VAL A 96 -20.01 -0.08 -45.14
N THR A 97 -20.76 -0.70 -46.03
CA THR A 97 -21.25 -0.02 -47.24
C THR A 97 -22.72 0.37 -47.04
N VAL A 98 -22.99 1.67 -46.96
CA VAL A 98 -24.35 2.25 -46.85
C VAL A 98 -24.95 2.30 -48.23
N PRO A 99 -26.13 1.67 -48.46
CA PRO A 99 -26.79 1.64 -49.77
C PRO A 99 -27.46 2.99 -50.11
N GLU A 100 -27.85 3.17 -51.37
CA GLU A 100 -28.58 4.36 -51.82
C GLU A 100 -29.97 4.50 -51.17
N THR A 101 -30.59 3.40 -50.76
CA THR A 101 -31.87 3.37 -50.09
C THR A 101 -31.94 2.23 -49.09
N GLY A 102 -32.62 2.47 -47.94
CA GLY A 102 -32.84 1.45 -46.90
C GLY A 102 -31.75 1.47 -45.81
N ALA A 103 -31.84 0.51 -44.90
CA ALA A 103 -30.94 0.39 -43.75
C ALA A 103 -29.96 -0.78 -43.92
N VAL A 104 -28.69 -0.56 -43.56
CA VAL A 104 -27.68 -1.61 -43.43
C VAL A 104 -27.44 -1.91 -41.96
N SER A 105 -27.18 -3.18 -41.64
CA SER A 105 -26.85 -3.59 -40.28
C SER A 105 -25.38 -3.93 -40.19
N ALA A 106 -24.67 -3.28 -39.21
CA ALA A 106 -23.30 -3.59 -38.89
C ALA A 106 -23.21 -3.86 -37.37
N ASN A 107 -23.10 -5.13 -37.01
CA ASN A 107 -22.87 -5.53 -35.64
C ASN A 107 -21.37 -5.54 -35.33
N ALA A 108 -21.00 -5.13 -34.14
CA ALA A 108 -19.64 -5.16 -33.66
C ALA A 108 -19.56 -6.09 -32.44
N THR A 109 -18.46 -6.84 -32.35
CA THR A 109 -18.14 -7.62 -31.17
C THR A 109 -16.78 -7.14 -30.69
N ILE A 110 -16.76 -6.53 -29.48
CA ILE A 110 -15.54 -5.97 -28.89
C ILE A 110 -15.08 -6.86 -27.75
N ALA A 111 -13.76 -7.11 -27.72
CA ALA A 111 -13.11 -7.89 -26.65
C ALA A 111 -12.68 -6.94 -25.52
N LEU A 112 -12.64 -7.45 -24.28
CA LEU A 112 -11.95 -6.74 -23.21
C LEU A 112 -10.48 -6.58 -23.60
N ALA A 113 -9.89 -5.45 -23.22
CA ALA A 113 -8.45 -5.23 -23.42
C ALA A 113 -7.66 -6.34 -22.71
N GLU A 114 -6.67 -6.92 -23.39
CA GLU A 114 -5.83 -7.99 -22.82
C GLU A 114 -5.00 -7.48 -21.64
N GLU A 115 -4.50 -8.40 -20.81
CA GLU A 115 -3.62 -8.11 -19.67
C GLU A 115 -2.40 -7.29 -20.17
N GLY A 116 -2.28 -6.04 -19.69
CA GLY A 116 -1.28 -5.08 -20.19
C GLY A 116 -1.84 -3.94 -21.06
N ASP A 117 -3.07 -4.03 -21.53
CA ASP A 117 -3.77 -2.98 -22.28
C ASP A 117 -4.78 -2.26 -21.40
N MET A 118 -4.32 -1.61 -20.34
CA MET A 118 -5.19 -0.80 -19.49
C MET A 118 -5.45 0.56 -20.11
N ILE A 119 -6.70 0.85 -20.38
CA ILE A 119 -7.14 2.15 -20.88
C ILE A 119 -7.03 3.17 -19.75
N LEU A 120 -6.19 4.15 -19.91
CA LEU A 120 -6.13 5.32 -19.04
C LEU A 120 -7.34 6.20 -19.35
N VAL A 121 -8.25 6.36 -18.38
CA VAL A 121 -9.57 6.96 -18.62
C VAL A 121 -9.76 8.21 -17.78
N THR A 122 -10.41 9.20 -18.36
CA THR A 122 -10.76 10.44 -17.66
C THR A 122 -12.15 10.36 -17.04
N GLY A 123 -12.20 10.44 -15.71
CA GLY A 123 -13.43 10.53 -14.89
C GLY A 123 -13.69 9.32 -14.01
N ALA A 124 -13.94 9.56 -12.71
CA ALA A 124 -14.16 8.55 -11.66
C ALA A 124 -15.20 7.48 -12.02
N ARG A 125 -16.21 7.86 -12.78
CA ARG A 125 -17.23 6.93 -13.23
C ARG A 125 -16.70 5.87 -14.19
N THR A 126 -15.91 6.30 -15.17
CA THR A 126 -15.40 5.39 -16.21
C THR A 126 -14.33 4.47 -15.62
N SER A 127 -13.48 4.99 -14.76
CA SER A 127 -12.50 4.24 -14.01
C SER A 127 -13.11 3.14 -13.15
N ARG A 128 -14.20 3.45 -12.44
CA ARG A 128 -14.94 2.46 -11.65
C ARG A 128 -15.56 1.38 -12.55
N LEU A 129 -16.10 1.75 -13.71
CA LEU A 129 -16.63 0.78 -14.69
C LEU A 129 -15.56 -0.21 -15.12
N LEU A 130 -14.36 0.29 -15.45
CA LEU A 130 -13.22 -0.54 -15.84
C LEU A 130 -12.78 -1.49 -14.73
N SER A 131 -12.67 -0.98 -13.50
CA SER A 131 -12.30 -1.80 -12.34
C SER A 131 -13.30 -2.94 -12.12
N ILE A 132 -14.61 -2.65 -12.25
CA ILE A 132 -15.67 -3.65 -12.09
C ILE A 132 -15.61 -4.70 -13.23
N GLU A 133 -15.47 -4.26 -14.48
CA GLU A 133 -15.42 -5.17 -15.64
C GLU A 133 -14.15 -6.04 -15.60
N ARG A 134 -13.00 -5.46 -15.24
CA ARG A 134 -11.75 -6.22 -15.10
C ARG A 134 -11.81 -7.22 -13.96
N LYS A 135 -12.31 -6.82 -12.78
CA LYS A 135 -12.55 -7.74 -11.66
C LYS A 135 -13.43 -8.91 -12.10
N ARG A 136 -14.49 -8.61 -12.86
CA ARG A 136 -15.42 -9.60 -13.37
C ARG A 136 -14.76 -10.57 -14.34
N ALA A 137 -13.82 -10.10 -15.19
CA ALA A 137 -13.14 -10.92 -16.18
C ALA A 137 -12.16 -11.92 -15.56
N LEU A 138 -11.55 -11.58 -14.42
CA LEU A 138 -10.55 -12.44 -13.76
C LEU A 138 -11.17 -13.77 -13.30
N SER A 139 -10.39 -14.86 -13.46
CA SER A 139 -10.74 -16.18 -12.92
C SER A 139 -10.45 -16.32 -11.43
N VAL A 140 -9.62 -15.46 -10.86
CA VAL A 140 -9.17 -15.44 -9.46
C VAL A 140 -10.00 -14.49 -8.60
N VAL A 141 -9.91 -14.60 -7.28
CA VAL A 141 -10.47 -13.61 -6.36
C VAL A 141 -9.52 -12.42 -6.30
N ALA A 142 -9.97 -11.28 -6.81
CA ALA A 142 -9.16 -10.07 -6.86
C ALA A 142 -10.01 -8.81 -6.66
N ASP A 143 -9.36 -7.71 -6.30
CA ASP A 143 -9.94 -6.36 -6.28
C ASP A 143 -9.04 -5.42 -7.10
N ILE A 144 -9.65 -4.46 -7.79
CA ILE A 144 -8.95 -3.55 -8.70
C ILE A 144 -9.35 -2.11 -8.40
N VAL A 145 -8.35 -1.24 -8.30
CA VAL A 145 -8.52 0.21 -8.25
C VAL A 145 -7.84 0.82 -9.46
N SER A 146 -8.53 1.59 -10.26
CA SER A 146 -7.96 2.28 -11.42
C SER A 146 -7.61 3.74 -11.09
N SER A 147 -6.80 4.38 -11.94
CA SER A 147 -6.16 5.69 -11.72
C SER A 147 -7.12 6.79 -11.27
N ASP A 148 -8.30 6.88 -11.85
CA ASP A 148 -9.31 7.87 -11.45
C ASP A 148 -9.96 7.53 -10.10
N GLY A 149 -9.86 6.28 -9.65
CA GLY A 149 -10.21 5.87 -8.30
C GLY A 149 -9.11 6.24 -7.29
N ILE A 150 -7.86 6.24 -7.74
CA ILE A 150 -6.67 6.53 -6.94
C ILE A 150 -6.56 8.03 -6.61
N GLY A 151 -6.78 8.93 -7.55
CA GLY A 151 -6.66 10.39 -7.32
C GLY A 151 -7.93 11.11 -6.87
N LYS A 152 -9.01 10.41 -6.50
CA LYS A 152 -10.32 11.01 -6.17
C LYS A 152 -10.62 11.16 -4.66
N LEU A 153 -9.69 10.82 -3.84
CA LEU A 153 -9.52 11.24 -2.46
C LEU A 153 -8.10 11.77 -2.33
N PRO A 154 -7.71 12.39 -1.22
CA PRO A 154 -6.34 12.90 -1.07
C PRO A 154 -5.32 11.76 -0.95
N ASP A 155 -5.17 10.99 -2.03
CA ASP A 155 -4.22 9.87 -2.08
C ASP A 155 -2.87 10.41 -2.54
N TYR A 156 -1.93 10.53 -1.61
CA TYR A 156 -0.57 10.99 -1.90
C TYR A 156 0.29 9.88 -2.49
N ASN A 157 -0.01 8.65 -2.09
CA ASN A 157 0.76 7.46 -2.46
C ASN A 157 -0.15 6.27 -2.77
N THR A 158 0.46 5.21 -3.24
CA THR A 158 -0.22 3.99 -3.67
C THR A 158 -0.90 3.25 -2.51
N ALA A 159 -0.33 3.28 -1.29
CA ALA A 159 -0.91 2.60 -0.13
C ALA A 159 -2.25 3.22 0.32
N GLU A 160 -2.40 4.55 0.23
CA GLU A 160 -3.66 5.23 0.58
C GLU A 160 -4.83 4.79 -0.30
N ALA A 161 -4.58 4.60 -1.59
CA ALA A 161 -5.60 4.15 -2.53
C ALA A 161 -6.13 2.75 -2.18
N LEU A 162 -5.28 1.88 -1.65
CA LEU A 162 -5.60 0.49 -1.35
C LEU A 162 -6.43 0.29 -0.08
N GLN A 163 -6.32 1.16 0.92
CA GLN A 163 -7.03 1.01 2.20
C GLN A 163 -8.57 0.96 2.10
N ARG A 164 -9.13 1.31 0.94
CA ARG A 164 -10.57 1.30 0.68
C ARG A 164 -11.08 -0.01 0.08
N LEU A 165 -10.18 -0.94 -0.22
CA LEU A 165 -10.56 -2.25 -0.75
C LEU A 165 -10.97 -3.21 0.37
N PRO A 166 -11.87 -4.17 0.10
CA PRO A 166 -12.26 -5.19 1.07
C PRO A 166 -11.05 -5.99 1.57
N GLY A 167 -10.95 -6.23 2.87
CA GLY A 167 -9.90 -7.02 3.48
C GLY A 167 -8.52 -6.36 3.47
N ILE A 168 -8.45 -5.06 3.19
CA ILE A 168 -7.19 -4.32 3.16
C ILE A 168 -7.16 -3.34 4.34
N SER A 169 -6.04 -3.34 5.05
CA SER A 169 -5.66 -2.29 5.99
C SER A 169 -4.24 -1.82 5.70
N VAL A 170 -3.82 -0.73 6.33
CA VAL A 170 -2.48 -0.15 6.12
C VAL A 170 -1.81 0.11 7.45
N GLU A 171 -0.50 -0.04 7.47
CA GLU A 171 0.35 0.50 8.52
C GLU A 171 0.68 1.95 8.18
N ILE A 172 0.68 2.78 9.19
CA ILE A 172 0.86 4.23 9.08
C ILE A 172 2.21 4.58 9.69
N ASP A 173 2.96 5.39 8.98
CA ASP A 173 4.18 6.00 9.43
C ASP A 173 4.01 7.51 9.39
N GLN A 174 3.98 8.14 10.57
CA GLN A 174 3.86 9.59 10.74
C GLN A 174 2.78 10.23 9.83
N SER A 175 1.53 9.80 9.99
CA SER A 175 0.34 10.19 9.23
C SER A 175 0.19 9.61 7.82
N GLU A 176 1.18 8.98 7.24
CA GLU A 176 1.09 8.43 5.87
C GLU A 176 0.99 6.90 5.87
N PRO A 177 0.04 6.30 5.15
CA PRO A 177 0.03 4.87 4.86
C PRO A 177 1.27 4.44 4.10
N ARG A 178 1.96 3.41 4.59
CA ARG A 178 3.23 2.94 4.05
C ARG A 178 3.18 1.48 3.58
N TYR A 179 2.71 0.57 4.43
CA TYR A 179 2.64 -0.85 4.11
C TYR A 179 1.21 -1.34 4.08
N VAL A 180 0.95 -2.33 3.23
CA VAL A 180 -0.39 -2.87 3.01
C VAL A 180 -0.52 -4.25 3.64
N VAL A 181 -1.52 -4.40 4.49
CA VAL A 181 -1.93 -5.64 5.15
C VAL A 181 -3.11 -6.21 4.38
N ILE A 182 -2.98 -7.43 3.84
CA ILE A 182 -4.05 -8.12 3.12
C ILE A 182 -4.64 -9.20 4.02
N ARG A 183 -5.95 -9.08 4.34
CA ARG A 183 -6.68 -10.08 5.16
C ARG A 183 -6.05 -10.35 6.52
N GLY A 184 -5.43 -9.33 7.12
CA GLY A 184 -4.74 -9.45 8.41
C GLY A 184 -3.42 -10.22 8.35
N VAL A 185 -2.84 -10.44 7.17
CA VAL A 185 -1.53 -11.07 6.99
C VAL A 185 -0.46 -9.98 6.92
N ASP A 186 0.63 -10.18 7.66
CA ASP A 186 1.76 -9.25 7.74
C ASP A 186 2.25 -8.82 6.34
N PRO A 187 2.57 -7.52 6.10
CA PRO A 187 3.05 -7.01 4.81
C PRO A 187 4.25 -7.75 4.22
N ASN A 188 5.14 -8.31 5.06
CA ASN A 188 6.28 -9.11 4.61
C ASN A 188 5.88 -10.41 3.87
N LEU A 189 4.63 -10.85 4.05
CA LEU A 189 4.07 -12.05 3.44
C LEU A 189 3.20 -11.75 2.22
N ASN A 190 3.24 -10.52 1.72
CA ASN A 190 2.57 -10.10 0.49
C ASN A 190 3.59 -9.90 -0.63
N GLN A 191 3.20 -10.23 -1.85
CA GLN A 191 4.01 -9.95 -3.04
C GLN A 191 3.60 -8.58 -3.61
N VAL A 192 4.59 -7.73 -3.92
CA VAL A 192 4.38 -6.51 -4.70
C VAL A 192 5.11 -6.62 -6.02
N THR A 193 4.44 -6.21 -7.10
CA THR A 193 4.99 -6.18 -8.47
C THR A 193 4.61 -4.87 -9.15
N ILE A 194 5.41 -4.47 -10.15
CA ILE A 194 5.09 -3.39 -11.07
C ILE A 194 5.03 -3.99 -12.47
N ASP A 195 3.88 -3.86 -13.16
CA ASP A 195 3.61 -4.47 -14.46
C ASP A 195 3.90 -5.99 -14.47
N GLY A 196 3.55 -6.68 -13.37
CA GLY A 196 3.81 -8.11 -13.17
C GLY A 196 5.27 -8.48 -12.84
N ASN A 197 6.16 -7.50 -12.70
CA ASN A 197 7.58 -7.69 -12.44
C ASN A 197 7.92 -7.42 -10.99
N ILE A 198 8.79 -8.24 -10.42
CA ILE A 198 9.27 -8.08 -9.04
C ILE A 198 10.05 -6.78 -8.90
N VAL A 199 9.98 -6.16 -7.73
CA VAL A 199 10.67 -4.91 -7.40
C VAL A 199 11.72 -5.13 -6.32
N GLY A 200 12.72 -4.25 -6.26
CA GLY A 200 13.71 -4.20 -5.18
C GLY A 200 13.11 -3.66 -3.87
N ILE A 201 13.77 -3.94 -2.77
CA ILE A 201 13.34 -3.58 -1.42
C ILE A 201 14.47 -2.78 -0.78
N PRO A 202 14.32 -1.45 -0.61
CA PRO A 202 15.40 -0.61 -0.07
C PRO A 202 15.63 -0.81 1.43
N GLU A 203 14.64 -1.30 2.18
CA GLU A 203 14.73 -1.42 3.64
C GLU A 203 15.59 -2.60 4.11
N ALA A 204 16.31 -2.42 5.21
CA ALA A 204 17.22 -3.42 5.76
C ALA A 204 16.53 -4.67 6.29
N GLU A 205 15.43 -4.51 7.01
CA GLU A 205 14.92 -5.56 7.90
C GLU A 205 14.03 -6.58 7.18
N GLY A 206 13.02 -6.10 6.46
CA GLY A 206 11.92 -6.93 5.96
C GLY A 206 11.98 -7.25 4.48
N ARG A 207 10.89 -7.90 4.01
CA ARG A 207 10.62 -8.18 2.59
C ARG A 207 9.43 -7.38 2.06
N ARG A 208 8.88 -6.50 2.87
CA ARG A 208 7.76 -5.62 2.52
C ARG A 208 8.23 -4.48 1.62
N VAL A 209 7.39 -4.06 0.71
CA VAL A 209 7.64 -2.92 -0.15
C VAL A 209 6.92 -1.69 0.40
N ALA A 210 7.65 -0.62 0.61
CA ALA A 210 7.13 0.67 1.04
C ALA A 210 6.38 1.35 -0.12
N LEU A 211 5.05 1.26 -0.13
CA LEU A 211 4.22 1.80 -1.20
C LEU A 211 4.05 3.33 -1.14
N ASP A 212 4.47 3.95 -0.06
CA ASP A 212 4.55 5.41 0.07
C ASP A 212 5.65 6.04 -0.79
N THR A 213 6.64 5.26 -1.23
CA THR A 213 7.68 5.70 -2.17
C THR A 213 7.17 5.85 -3.61
N ILE A 214 6.03 5.24 -3.96
CA ILE A 214 5.50 5.19 -5.33
C ILE A 214 4.38 6.22 -5.48
N PRO A 215 4.59 7.31 -6.28
CA PRO A 215 3.58 8.33 -6.51
C PRO A 215 2.34 7.79 -7.21
N SER A 216 1.17 8.07 -6.66
CA SER A 216 -0.12 7.66 -7.21
C SER A 216 -0.40 8.24 -8.61
N ASP A 217 0.17 9.39 -8.94
CA ASP A 217 -0.02 10.10 -10.21
C ASP A 217 0.55 9.37 -11.45
N LEU A 218 1.46 8.39 -11.24
CA LEU A 218 2.10 7.63 -12.32
C LEU A 218 1.50 6.23 -12.53
N VAL A 219 0.47 5.89 -11.76
CA VAL A 219 -0.15 4.56 -11.73
C VAL A 219 -1.45 4.56 -12.52
N ALA A 220 -1.63 3.61 -13.45
CA ALA A 220 -2.88 3.43 -14.19
C ALA A 220 -3.89 2.58 -13.43
N ALA A 221 -3.44 1.57 -12.69
CA ALA A 221 -4.28 0.78 -11.80
C ALA A 221 -3.45 0.04 -10.76
N ILE A 222 -4.14 -0.45 -9.72
CA ILE A 222 -3.58 -1.37 -8.75
C ILE A 222 -4.51 -2.58 -8.68
N GLU A 223 -3.94 -3.76 -8.80
CA GLU A 223 -4.63 -5.03 -8.72
C GLU A 223 -4.19 -5.76 -7.45
N VAL A 224 -5.15 -6.19 -6.67
CA VAL A 224 -4.90 -7.00 -5.47
C VAL A 224 -5.48 -8.39 -5.69
N VAL A 225 -4.62 -9.34 -5.99
CA VAL A 225 -4.97 -10.75 -6.22
C VAL A 225 -4.86 -11.50 -4.90
N LYS A 226 -5.97 -12.03 -4.40
CA LYS A 226 -6.06 -12.72 -3.10
C LYS A 226 -5.93 -14.24 -3.22
N THR A 227 -6.09 -14.79 -4.44
CA THR A 227 -5.90 -16.21 -4.73
C THR A 227 -4.98 -16.37 -5.94
N VAL A 228 -3.78 -16.86 -5.73
CA VAL A 228 -2.77 -16.95 -6.79
C VAL A 228 -2.82 -18.30 -7.53
N THR A 229 -2.59 -18.26 -8.84
CA THR A 229 -2.39 -19.43 -9.71
C THR A 229 -0.90 -19.77 -9.83
N PRO A 230 -0.51 -20.94 -10.40
CA PRO A 230 0.89 -21.37 -10.44
C PRO A 230 1.85 -20.44 -11.18
N ASP A 231 1.38 -19.56 -12.04
CA ASP A 231 2.18 -18.58 -12.80
C ASP A 231 2.53 -17.31 -12.00
N TYR A 232 1.91 -17.11 -10.82
CA TYR A 232 2.33 -16.11 -9.85
C TYR A 232 3.51 -16.59 -9.00
N ASP A 233 4.26 -15.66 -8.42
CA ASP A 233 5.28 -15.96 -7.43
C ASP A 233 4.66 -16.50 -6.14
N ALA A 234 5.35 -17.44 -5.49
CA ALA A 234 4.80 -18.15 -4.35
C ALA A 234 4.78 -17.34 -3.05
N ASN A 235 5.57 -16.26 -2.94
CA ASN A 235 5.66 -15.41 -1.74
C ASN A 235 4.45 -14.48 -1.62
N ALA A 236 3.24 -15.04 -1.47
CA ALA A 236 1.97 -14.34 -1.53
C ALA A 236 0.93 -14.94 -0.57
N ILE A 237 1.29 -15.12 0.71
CA ILE A 237 0.35 -15.68 1.71
C ILE A 237 -0.87 -14.78 1.88
N GLY A 238 -0.70 -13.48 2.02
CA GLY A 238 -1.82 -12.53 2.04
C GLY A 238 -2.42 -12.36 0.65
N GLY A 239 -1.57 -12.13 -0.34
CA GLY A 239 -1.93 -11.89 -1.74
C GLY A 239 -0.81 -11.26 -2.53
N SER A 240 -1.11 -10.89 -3.77
CA SER A 240 -0.20 -10.17 -4.67
C SER A 240 -0.80 -8.81 -5.05
N ILE A 241 -0.01 -7.75 -4.90
CA ILE A 241 -0.33 -6.39 -5.33
C ILE A 241 0.44 -6.14 -6.62
N ASN A 242 -0.26 -5.82 -7.70
CA ASN A 242 0.35 -5.45 -8.97
C ASN A 242 0.02 -3.98 -9.28
N ILE A 243 1.05 -3.15 -9.35
CA ILE A 243 0.95 -1.76 -9.76
C ILE A 243 1.13 -1.72 -11.26
N VAL A 244 0.13 -1.23 -11.97
CA VAL A 244 0.11 -1.18 -13.44
C VAL A 244 0.39 0.24 -13.89
N THR A 245 1.38 0.39 -14.78
CA THR A 245 1.73 1.68 -15.39
C THR A 245 1.01 1.86 -16.73
N PRO A 246 0.73 3.11 -17.18
CA PRO A 246 0.02 3.35 -18.44
C PRO A 246 0.84 2.98 -19.67
N THR A 247 0.15 2.54 -20.74
CA THR A 247 0.74 2.31 -22.07
C THR A 247 0.12 3.24 -23.12
N ALA A 248 0.81 3.47 -24.24
CA ALA A 248 0.29 4.31 -25.32
C ALA A 248 -0.93 3.70 -26.04
N PHE A 249 -1.13 2.38 -25.88
CA PHE A 249 -2.23 1.65 -26.51
C PHE A 249 -3.48 1.60 -25.63
N ASP A 250 -3.41 2.16 -24.40
CA ASP A 250 -4.56 2.23 -23.50
C ASP A 250 -5.63 3.25 -23.97
N GLN A 251 -5.29 4.09 -24.91
CA GLN A 251 -6.17 5.12 -25.47
C GLN A 251 -6.18 5.05 -27.01
N ALA A 252 -7.30 5.46 -27.59
CA ALA A 252 -7.48 5.50 -29.03
C ALA A 252 -6.70 6.62 -29.75
N GLY A 253 -5.87 7.36 -29.06
CA GLY A 253 -5.10 8.49 -29.60
C GLY A 253 -4.14 9.07 -28.58
N PRO A 254 -3.39 10.13 -28.94
CA PRO A 254 -2.53 10.79 -27.99
C PRO A 254 -3.29 11.27 -26.77
N PHE A 255 -2.68 11.17 -25.60
CA PHE A 255 -3.24 11.70 -24.36
C PHE A 255 -2.19 12.45 -23.56
N THR A 256 -2.65 13.41 -22.77
CA THR A 256 -1.80 14.17 -21.85
C THR A 256 -2.57 14.41 -20.55
N TYR A 257 -1.95 14.07 -19.43
CA TYR A 257 -2.44 14.38 -18.09
C TYR A 257 -1.50 15.34 -17.41
N ILE A 258 -2.05 16.37 -16.78
CA ILE A 258 -1.29 17.32 -15.96
C ILE A 258 -2.07 17.53 -14.68
N SER A 259 -1.40 17.47 -13.55
CA SER A 259 -1.98 17.83 -12.26
C SER A 259 -1.08 18.81 -11.51
N GLY A 260 -1.70 19.59 -10.64
CA GLY A 260 -1.01 20.45 -9.68
C GLY A 260 -1.82 20.55 -8.41
N ARG A 261 -1.16 20.44 -7.25
CA ARG A 261 -1.81 20.54 -5.94
C ARG A 261 -0.99 21.34 -4.94
N GLY A 262 -1.66 22.06 -4.05
CA GLY A 262 -1.11 22.58 -2.81
C GLY A 262 -1.57 21.71 -1.66
N MET A 263 -0.71 21.47 -0.68
CA MET A 263 -0.93 20.57 0.46
C MET A 263 -0.62 21.33 1.76
N TYR A 264 -1.58 21.44 2.68
CA TYR A 264 -1.42 22.13 3.94
C TYR A 264 -1.71 21.17 5.10
N GLY A 265 -0.73 20.97 5.98
CA GLY A 265 -0.88 20.22 7.22
C GLY A 265 -1.21 21.16 8.38
N GLU A 266 -2.27 20.85 9.13
CA GLU A 266 -2.72 21.69 10.26
C GLU A 266 -1.62 21.88 11.32
N MET A 267 -0.97 20.79 11.76
CA MET A 267 0.09 20.86 12.76
C MET A 267 1.42 21.39 12.20
N ALA A 268 1.71 21.17 10.93
CA ALA A 268 2.92 21.67 10.31
C ALA A 268 2.86 23.18 10.04
N ASP A 269 1.66 23.75 9.87
CA ASP A 269 1.40 25.14 9.49
C ASP A 269 2.25 25.59 8.30
N LYS A 270 2.48 24.68 7.35
CA LYS A 270 3.29 24.89 6.14
C LYS A 270 2.57 24.40 4.91
N LEU A 271 2.80 25.10 3.80
CA LEU A 271 2.25 24.76 2.50
C LEU A 271 3.29 23.96 1.70
N GLY A 272 2.96 22.72 1.40
CA GLY A 272 3.65 21.89 0.42
C GLY A 272 3.01 22.00 -0.95
N PHE A 273 3.61 21.39 -1.96
CA PHE A 273 3.09 21.37 -3.32
C PHE A 273 3.45 20.08 -4.06
N GLY A 274 2.64 19.74 -5.08
CA GLY A 274 2.90 18.62 -5.97
C GLY A 274 2.49 18.97 -7.39
N ALA A 275 3.16 18.37 -8.36
CA ALA A 275 2.83 18.48 -9.78
C ALA A 275 3.19 17.18 -10.50
N SER A 276 2.37 16.80 -11.47
CA SER A 276 2.65 15.65 -12.34
C SER A 276 2.26 15.94 -13.79
N ALA A 277 2.92 15.26 -14.71
CA ALA A 277 2.58 15.26 -16.12
C ALA A 277 2.90 13.89 -16.74
N THR A 278 1.95 13.37 -17.52
CA THR A 278 2.11 12.12 -18.27
C THR A 278 1.58 12.32 -19.68
N HIS A 279 2.38 11.93 -20.67
CA HIS A 279 2.01 11.97 -22.08
C HIS A 279 2.21 10.61 -22.72
N GLY A 280 1.23 10.18 -23.51
CA GLY A 280 1.28 8.95 -24.28
C GLY A 280 0.85 9.16 -25.73
N GLN A 281 1.52 8.49 -26.65
CA GLN A 281 1.22 8.56 -28.08
C GLN A 281 1.65 7.29 -28.80
N THR A 282 0.84 6.88 -29.78
CA THR A 282 1.22 5.90 -30.80
C THR A 282 1.74 6.60 -32.05
N PHE A 283 2.60 5.95 -32.80
CA PHE A 283 3.17 6.47 -34.05
C PHE A 283 3.64 5.31 -34.97
N GLY A 284 3.95 5.68 -36.22
CA GLY A 284 4.28 4.75 -37.31
C GLY A 284 3.17 4.77 -38.37
N SER A 285 3.34 4.00 -39.44
CA SER A 285 2.38 3.97 -40.56
C SER A 285 1.10 3.23 -40.20
N ASN A 286 1.15 2.36 -39.18
CA ASN A 286 0.03 1.55 -38.67
C ASN A 286 -0.11 1.67 -37.15
N ASP A 287 0.36 2.79 -36.56
CA ASP A 287 0.41 3.00 -35.10
C ASP A 287 1.12 1.88 -34.34
N GLU A 288 2.14 1.25 -34.98
CA GLU A 288 2.86 0.11 -34.44
C GLU A 288 3.81 0.42 -33.28
N PHE A 289 4.19 1.67 -33.07
CA PHE A 289 5.02 2.09 -31.96
C PHE A 289 4.21 2.89 -30.95
N GLY A 290 4.47 2.66 -29.67
CA GLY A 290 3.88 3.38 -28.56
C GLY A 290 4.94 3.92 -27.62
N VAL A 291 4.76 5.12 -27.09
CA VAL A 291 5.56 5.70 -26.02
C VAL A 291 4.68 6.37 -24.99
N VAL A 292 4.97 6.12 -23.70
CA VAL A 292 4.44 6.89 -22.56
C VAL A 292 5.62 7.39 -21.76
N ALA A 293 5.60 8.68 -21.46
CA ALA A 293 6.55 9.30 -20.54
C ALA A 293 5.75 10.09 -19.48
N GLY A 294 6.10 9.89 -18.23
CA GLY A 294 5.49 10.59 -17.11
C GLY A 294 6.52 11.00 -16.08
N ALA A 295 6.26 12.11 -15.39
CA ALA A 295 7.06 12.59 -14.28
C ALA A 295 6.15 13.19 -13.21
N SER A 296 6.54 13.04 -11.94
CA SER A 296 5.89 13.63 -10.79
C SER A 296 6.90 14.16 -9.80
N TYR A 297 6.52 15.23 -9.10
CA TYR A 297 7.25 15.80 -7.98
C TYR A 297 6.27 16.20 -6.89
N SER A 298 6.60 15.93 -5.64
CA SER A 298 5.87 16.45 -4.50
C SER A 298 6.79 16.77 -3.33
N LYS A 299 6.42 17.81 -2.58
CA LYS A 299 7.06 18.19 -1.33
C LYS A 299 5.98 18.47 -0.28
N ARG A 300 6.03 17.76 0.83
CA ARG A 300 5.06 17.82 1.92
C ARG A 300 5.75 18.11 3.25
N PHE A 301 5.07 18.84 4.11
CA PHE A 301 5.48 19.07 5.49
C PHE A 301 4.49 18.40 6.44
N ILE A 302 5.02 17.70 7.43
CA ILE A 302 4.27 16.97 8.44
C ILE A 302 4.88 17.33 9.79
N ASN A 303 4.04 17.66 10.77
CA ASN A 303 4.44 17.70 12.15
C ASN A 303 3.56 16.76 12.95
N SER A 304 4.13 16.13 13.94
CA SER A 304 3.36 15.30 14.88
C SER A 304 3.90 15.47 16.29
N GLN A 305 3.03 15.22 17.26
CA GLN A 305 3.37 15.20 18.67
C GLN A 305 3.01 13.85 19.26
N LEU A 306 3.99 13.18 19.82
CA LEU A 306 3.82 11.85 20.42
C LEU A 306 4.04 11.91 21.92
N VAL A 307 3.09 11.39 22.67
CA VAL A 307 3.22 11.08 24.11
C VAL A 307 3.33 9.58 24.27
N ASP A 308 4.44 9.14 24.85
CA ASP A 308 4.78 7.74 25.07
C ASP A 308 5.03 7.50 26.57
N PRO A 309 4.05 6.95 27.32
CA PRO A 309 4.21 6.61 28.73
C PRO A 309 5.12 5.41 29.00
N LEU A 310 5.85 4.92 28.01
CA LEU A 310 6.68 3.72 28.09
C LEU A 310 5.88 2.46 28.49
N SER A 311 6.54 1.46 29.11
CA SER A 311 5.85 0.27 29.61
C SER A 311 5.09 0.55 30.91
N TRP A 312 4.07 -0.26 31.16
CA TRP A 312 3.29 -0.22 32.39
C TRP A 312 3.66 -1.42 33.25
N GLU A 313 3.96 -1.15 34.52
CA GLU A 313 4.27 -2.18 35.51
C GLU A 313 3.33 -2.13 36.71
N GLU A 314 3.13 -3.24 37.38
CA GLU A 314 2.40 -3.31 38.62
C GLU A 314 3.28 -2.79 39.78
N VAL A 315 2.95 -1.63 40.29
CA VAL A 315 3.72 -0.94 41.34
C VAL A 315 3.13 -1.10 42.73
N ASP A 316 1.89 -1.55 42.85
CA ASP A 316 1.20 -1.96 44.08
C ASP A 316 0.07 -2.93 43.69
N ASP A 317 -0.51 -3.67 44.66
CA ASP A 317 -1.49 -4.74 44.45
C ASP A 317 -2.66 -4.28 43.53
N GLY A 318 -2.57 -4.70 42.24
CA GLY A 318 -3.49 -4.34 41.18
C GLY A 318 -3.36 -2.91 40.63
N PHE A 319 -2.41 -2.08 41.10
CA PHE A 319 -2.19 -0.73 40.58
C PHE A 319 -1.03 -0.70 39.60
N PHE A 320 -1.32 -0.37 38.38
CA PHE A 320 -0.33 -0.22 37.31
C PHE A 320 0.00 1.23 37.04
N ALA A 321 1.28 1.54 36.85
CA ALA A 321 1.76 2.86 36.50
C ALA A 321 2.84 2.76 35.40
N PRO A 322 3.02 3.81 34.61
CA PRO A 322 4.05 3.82 33.57
C PRO A 322 5.45 3.91 34.21
N THR A 323 6.42 3.29 33.56
CA THR A 323 7.85 3.33 34.00
C THR A 323 8.52 4.63 33.63
N GLY A 324 7.94 5.41 32.74
CA GLY A 324 8.44 6.71 32.31
C GLY A 324 7.44 7.47 31.48
N MET A 325 7.81 8.68 31.09
CA MET A 325 7.07 9.53 30.16
C MET A 325 8.04 10.08 29.14
N ARG A 326 7.76 9.86 27.88
CA ARG A 326 8.53 10.36 26.77
C ARG A 326 7.66 11.23 25.88
N PHE A 327 8.22 12.33 25.43
CA PHE A 327 7.52 13.30 24.60
C PHE A 327 8.37 13.56 23.36
N TYR A 328 7.72 13.54 22.19
CA TYR A 328 8.38 13.83 20.93
C TYR A 328 7.66 14.95 20.19
N ASP A 329 8.41 15.90 19.66
CA ASP A 329 7.93 16.89 18.70
C ASP A 329 8.66 16.68 17.38
N TYR A 330 7.92 16.16 16.39
CA TYR A 330 8.45 15.84 15.07
C TYR A 330 8.25 16.99 14.10
N SER A 331 9.29 17.30 13.34
CA SER A 331 9.24 18.20 12.19
C SER A 331 9.80 17.49 10.97
N ILE A 332 8.93 17.19 10.01
CA ILE A 332 9.23 16.29 8.90
C ILE A 332 9.00 16.99 7.56
N MET A 333 9.90 16.76 6.61
CA MET A 333 9.75 17.20 5.23
C MET A 333 10.00 16.00 4.32
N ARG A 334 8.97 15.62 3.56
CA ARG A 334 9.02 14.50 2.60
C ARG A 334 8.99 15.02 1.17
N GLU A 335 9.94 14.57 0.38
CA GLU A 335 10.00 14.84 -1.07
C GLU A 335 9.88 13.54 -1.83
N ARG A 336 9.14 13.58 -2.97
CA ARG A 336 9.00 12.45 -3.88
C ARG A 336 9.25 12.90 -5.31
N ILE A 337 10.09 12.16 -6.01
CA ILE A 337 10.32 12.29 -7.44
C ILE A 337 9.94 10.96 -8.07
N GLY A 338 9.11 10.98 -9.09
CA GLY A 338 8.74 9.79 -9.83
C GLY A 338 8.88 9.98 -11.32
N GLY A 339 9.23 8.91 -12.03
CA GLY A 339 9.33 8.92 -13.49
C GLY A 339 8.97 7.58 -14.08
N ILE A 340 8.24 7.58 -15.20
CA ILE A 340 7.96 6.40 -16.02
C ILE A 340 8.36 6.64 -17.47
N LEU A 341 8.86 5.59 -18.13
CA LEU A 341 9.09 5.57 -19.57
C LEU A 341 8.76 4.19 -20.12
N ASN A 342 7.59 4.06 -20.75
CA ASN A 342 7.11 2.83 -21.34
C ASN A 342 7.17 2.90 -22.85
N LEU A 343 7.77 1.87 -23.43
CA LEU A 343 7.94 1.74 -24.87
C LEU A 343 7.27 0.45 -25.33
N ASP A 344 6.52 0.51 -26.41
CA ASP A 344 5.86 -0.63 -27.02
C ASP A 344 6.13 -0.64 -28.53
N TRP A 345 6.30 -1.82 -29.09
CA TRP A 345 6.35 -2.07 -30.52
C TRP A 345 5.46 -3.26 -30.87
N ARG A 346 4.39 -3.00 -31.61
CA ARG A 346 3.37 -3.97 -32.04
C ARG A 346 3.31 -4.02 -33.57
N PRO A 347 4.27 -4.66 -34.24
CA PRO A 347 4.31 -4.72 -35.72
C PRO A 347 3.17 -5.53 -36.32
N SER A 348 2.55 -6.40 -35.53
CA SER A 348 1.38 -7.21 -35.92
C SER A 348 0.56 -7.57 -34.67
N SER A 349 -0.62 -8.15 -34.85
CA SER A 349 -1.43 -8.74 -33.76
C SER A 349 -0.74 -9.91 -33.03
N ASP A 350 0.29 -10.50 -33.65
CA ASP A 350 0.95 -11.70 -33.15
C ASP A 350 2.30 -11.39 -32.49
N MET A 351 2.70 -10.12 -32.42
CA MET A 351 3.98 -9.73 -31.85
C MET A 351 3.89 -8.42 -31.11
N ARG A 352 4.30 -8.45 -29.84
CA ARG A 352 4.50 -7.29 -29.00
C ARG A 352 5.89 -7.35 -28.38
N VAL A 353 6.63 -6.27 -28.45
CA VAL A 353 7.89 -6.06 -27.74
C VAL A 353 7.73 -4.80 -26.91
N TYR A 354 8.16 -4.85 -25.66
CA TYR A 354 8.00 -3.70 -24.78
C TYR A 354 9.18 -3.51 -23.84
N VAL A 355 9.29 -2.31 -23.32
CA VAL A 355 10.16 -1.98 -22.18
C VAL A 355 9.33 -1.20 -21.19
N ARG A 356 9.26 -1.67 -19.95
CA ARG A 356 8.67 -0.96 -18.83
C ARG A 356 9.78 -0.41 -17.97
N ASN A 357 9.66 0.86 -17.61
CA ASN A 357 10.64 1.50 -16.76
C ASN A 357 9.96 2.42 -15.76
N ILE A 358 10.38 2.32 -14.51
CA ILE A 358 9.96 3.22 -13.43
C ILE A 358 11.17 3.62 -12.58
N TYR A 359 11.21 4.87 -12.19
CA TYR A 359 12.15 5.43 -11.22
C TYR A 359 11.36 6.18 -10.15
N ASN A 360 11.65 5.91 -8.89
CA ASN A 360 11.13 6.66 -7.75
C ASN A 360 12.25 7.00 -6.81
N GLU A 361 12.22 8.22 -6.27
CA GLU A 361 13.07 8.69 -5.19
C GLU A 361 12.17 9.32 -4.12
N PHE A 362 12.35 8.86 -2.89
CA PHE A 362 11.68 9.33 -1.70
C PHE A 362 12.71 9.82 -0.71
N THR A 363 12.64 11.08 -0.32
CA THR A 363 13.52 11.68 0.66
C THR A 363 12.71 12.12 1.87
N ASP A 364 13.16 11.70 3.06
CA ASP A 364 12.61 12.07 4.35
C ASP A 364 13.66 12.84 5.16
N HIS A 365 13.34 14.05 5.55
CA HIS A 365 14.12 14.87 6.47
C HIS A 365 13.33 15.02 7.76
N GLU A 366 13.76 14.35 8.79
CA GLU A 366 13.11 14.33 10.10
C GLU A 366 14.00 14.98 11.16
N GLY A 367 13.48 16.00 11.83
CA GLY A 367 14.00 16.50 13.09
C GLY A 367 13.06 16.11 14.22
N ARG A 368 13.60 15.62 15.34
CA ARG A 368 12.81 15.18 16.48
C ARG A 368 13.41 15.71 17.78
N ASP A 369 12.75 16.72 18.36
CA ASP A 369 13.00 17.08 19.75
C ASP A 369 12.36 16.04 20.67
N GLN A 370 13.07 15.64 21.70
CA GLN A 370 12.65 14.60 22.65
C GLN A 370 12.90 15.01 24.08
N PHE A 371 11.92 14.79 24.94
CA PHE A 371 12.04 14.86 26.37
C PHE A 371 11.67 13.52 26.98
N ASP A 372 12.66 12.86 27.60
CA ASP A 372 12.48 11.61 28.34
C ASP A 372 12.50 11.86 29.83
N TYR A 373 11.60 11.21 30.52
CA TYR A 373 11.60 11.11 31.96
C TYR A 373 11.44 9.65 32.38
N ASP A 374 12.56 8.98 32.69
CA ASP A 374 12.62 7.65 33.26
C ASP A 374 12.35 7.76 34.77
N MET A 375 11.19 7.26 35.23
CA MET A 375 10.68 7.41 36.57
C MET A 375 11.02 6.21 37.47
N TYR A 376 11.06 5.01 36.93
CA TYR A 376 11.11 3.75 37.66
C TYR A 376 12.54 3.40 38.13
N ARG A 377 13.08 4.25 39.06
CA ARG A 377 14.44 4.08 39.61
C ARG A 377 14.50 4.11 41.15
N GLY A 378 13.37 4.21 41.82
CA GLY A 378 13.28 4.27 43.29
C GLY A 378 11.92 3.78 43.78
N ASP A 379 11.68 3.97 45.06
CA ASP A 379 10.41 3.52 45.68
C ASP A 379 9.25 4.38 45.21
N ALA A 380 8.13 3.72 44.90
CA ALA A 380 6.87 4.37 44.56
C ALA A 380 6.09 4.74 45.83
N VAL A 381 5.57 5.96 45.89
CA VAL A 381 4.69 6.45 46.97
C VAL A 381 3.35 6.88 46.38
N PHE A 382 2.26 6.59 47.10
CA PHE A 382 0.90 6.84 46.63
C PHE A 382 0.25 7.99 47.42
N PRO A 383 0.43 9.27 47.06
CA PRO A 383 -0.04 10.42 47.84
C PRO A 383 -1.59 10.59 47.82
N ALA A 384 -2.23 10.16 46.73
CA ALA A 384 -3.69 10.19 46.58
C ALA A 384 -4.17 9.08 45.62
N ALA A 385 -5.48 8.89 45.55
CA ALA A 385 -6.07 7.90 44.64
C ALA A 385 -5.65 8.17 43.18
N GLY A 386 -5.07 7.15 42.53
CA GLY A 386 -4.61 7.23 41.16
C GLY A 386 -3.33 8.04 40.96
N GLN A 387 -2.65 8.45 42.04
CA GLN A 387 -1.37 9.17 41.98
C GLN A 387 -0.22 8.28 42.41
N VAL A 388 0.86 8.40 41.72
CA VAL A 388 2.14 7.79 42.07
C VAL A 388 3.25 8.83 42.02
N THR A 389 4.10 8.85 43.05
CA THR A 389 5.32 9.65 43.12
C THR A 389 6.48 8.70 43.13
N TYR A 390 7.43 8.89 42.22
CA TYR A 390 8.70 8.20 42.24
C TYR A 390 9.76 9.14 42.85
N ASP A 391 10.55 8.63 43.81
CA ASP A 391 11.53 9.43 44.55
C ASP A 391 12.91 9.56 43.86
N SER A 392 13.08 8.89 42.74
CA SER A 392 14.33 8.80 42.02
C SER A 392 14.09 8.62 40.51
N GLY A 393 13.83 9.68 39.81
CA GLY A 393 13.78 9.73 38.36
C GLY A 393 15.06 10.28 37.72
N ARG A 394 15.18 10.07 36.42
CA ARG A 394 16.23 10.65 35.57
C ARG A 394 15.57 11.23 34.33
N ALA A 395 16.02 12.39 33.86
CA ALA A 395 15.49 13.01 32.66
C ALA A 395 16.58 13.21 31.61
N SER A 396 16.21 13.16 30.34
CA SER A 396 17.07 13.55 29.22
C SER A 396 16.37 14.48 28.25
N ARG A 397 17.16 15.27 27.58
CA ARG A 397 16.82 16.06 26.40
C ARG A 397 17.60 15.49 25.24
N GLU A 398 16.89 15.06 24.24
CA GLU A 398 17.50 14.51 23.04
C GLU A 398 17.02 15.27 21.79
N PHE A 399 17.89 15.32 20.82
CA PHE A 399 17.50 15.69 19.46
C PHE A 399 18.00 14.61 18.51
N ARG A 400 17.12 14.13 17.64
CA ARG A 400 17.48 13.28 16.50
C ARG A 400 17.30 14.03 15.20
N GLN A 401 18.35 14.06 14.39
CA GLN A 401 18.23 14.40 12.98
C GLN A 401 18.34 13.11 12.16
N ASN A 402 17.34 12.85 11.33
CA ASN A 402 17.36 11.72 10.41
C ASN A 402 17.08 12.22 8.98
N ASN A 403 18.04 12.03 8.09
CA ASN A 403 17.89 12.35 6.67
C ASN A 403 18.08 11.07 5.88
N GLN A 404 17.01 10.59 5.25
CA GLN A 404 16.98 9.32 4.55
C GLN A 404 16.49 9.53 3.11
N THR A 405 17.13 8.85 2.16
CA THR A 405 16.68 8.82 0.77
C THR A 405 16.55 7.37 0.32
N GLN A 406 15.37 7.00 -0.16
CA GLN A 406 15.10 5.69 -0.78
C GLN A 406 14.96 5.88 -2.28
N LYS A 407 15.65 5.06 -3.08
CA LYS A 407 15.54 5.02 -4.53
C LYS A 407 15.09 3.66 -4.99
N LEU A 408 14.26 3.65 -6.00
CA LEU A 408 13.71 2.46 -6.62
C LEU A 408 13.78 2.61 -8.14
N PHE A 409 14.57 1.79 -8.79
CA PHE A 409 14.69 1.73 -10.24
C PHE A 409 14.31 0.34 -10.73
N ASN A 410 13.47 0.26 -11.74
CA ASN A 410 13.08 -1.01 -12.35
C ASN A 410 13.01 -0.84 -13.87
N ILE A 411 13.68 -1.74 -14.60
CA ILE A 411 13.59 -1.82 -16.05
C ILE A 411 13.28 -3.25 -16.47
N SER A 412 12.22 -3.42 -17.27
CA SER A 412 11.70 -4.73 -17.66
C SER A 412 11.42 -4.79 -19.16
N PRO A 413 12.42 -5.17 -20.00
CA PRO A 413 12.17 -5.55 -21.39
C PRO A 413 11.44 -6.89 -21.46
N GLY A 414 10.47 -6.98 -22.39
CA GLY A 414 9.71 -8.19 -22.63
C GLY A 414 9.26 -8.34 -24.08
N ALA A 415 8.83 -9.55 -24.42
CA ALA A 415 8.29 -9.87 -25.73
C ALA A 415 7.18 -10.91 -25.60
N GLU A 416 6.10 -10.71 -26.32
CA GLU A 416 4.96 -11.62 -26.46
C GLU A 416 4.83 -11.97 -27.95
N LEU A 417 4.86 -13.27 -28.25
CA LEU A 417 4.90 -13.79 -29.60
C LEU A 417 3.85 -14.88 -29.74
N ARG A 418 2.99 -14.76 -30.75
CA ARG A 418 1.96 -15.75 -31.07
C ARG A 418 2.27 -16.51 -32.34
N PHE A 419 2.30 -17.81 -32.26
CA PHE A 419 2.57 -18.73 -33.36
C PHE A 419 1.39 -19.69 -33.56
N GLY A 420 0.33 -19.20 -34.21
CA GLY A 420 -0.93 -19.94 -34.34
C GLY A 420 -1.63 -20.10 -32.98
N ASN A 421 -1.59 -21.32 -32.43
CA ASN A 421 -2.19 -21.63 -31.13
C ASN A 421 -1.16 -21.69 -29.97
N VAL A 422 0.03 -21.14 -30.18
CA VAL A 422 1.10 -21.13 -29.17
C VAL A 422 1.49 -19.69 -28.90
N ASP A 423 1.45 -19.26 -27.67
CA ASP A 423 1.95 -17.97 -27.20
C ASP A 423 3.24 -18.19 -26.41
N LEU A 424 4.25 -17.39 -26.70
CA LEU A 424 5.51 -17.31 -25.96
C LEU A 424 5.66 -15.93 -25.38
N ALA A 425 5.75 -15.84 -24.04
CA ALA A 425 6.06 -14.62 -23.34
C ALA A 425 7.45 -14.70 -22.70
N LEU A 426 8.28 -13.71 -22.96
CA LEU A 426 9.62 -13.56 -22.40
C LEU A 426 9.71 -12.24 -21.65
N ASN A 427 10.30 -12.26 -20.47
CA ASN A 427 10.52 -11.07 -19.68
C ASN A 427 11.85 -11.17 -18.94
N TYR A 428 12.56 -10.06 -18.89
CA TYR A 428 13.71 -9.88 -18.04
C TYR A 428 13.50 -8.61 -17.23
N THR A 429 13.90 -8.62 -15.95
CA THR A 429 13.82 -7.48 -15.06
C THR A 429 15.17 -7.27 -14.40
N TYR A 430 15.63 -6.03 -14.42
CA TYR A 430 16.65 -5.52 -13.52
C TYR A 430 15.97 -4.52 -12.58
N ALA A 431 16.09 -4.74 -11.29
CA ALA A 431 15.65 -3.80 -10.25
C ALA A 431 16.82 -3.47 -9.34
N HIS A 432 16.96 -2.19 -9.02
CA HIS A 432 17.90 -1.67 -8.04
C HIS A 432 17.13 -0.87 -7.00
N ALA A 433 17.39 -1.13 -5.73
CA ALA A 433 16.82 -0.40 -4.62
C ALA A 433 17.92 0.02 -3.65
N GLU A 434 17.96 1.29 -3.31
CA GLU A 434 18.96 1.89 -2.42
C GLU A 434 18.22 2.64 -1.29
N GLU A 435 18.71 2.49 -0.06
CA GLU A 435 18.42 3.39 1.05
C GLU A 435 19.74 4.00 1.53
N HIS A 436 19.81 5.31 1.50
CA HIS A 436 20.97 6.06 1.97
C HIS A 436 20.56 7.04 3.04
N THR A 437 21.13 6.86 4.23
CA THR A 437 20.92 7.70 5.41
C THR A 437 22.24 8.37 5.78
N PRO A 438 22.58 9.50 5.14
CA PRO A 438 23.85 10.18 5.38
C PRO A 438 23.94 10.85 6.75
N VAL A 439 22.82 11.06 7.41
CA VAL A 439 22.72 11.68 8.73
C VAL A 439 21.64 10.98 9.52
N ARG A 440 22.03 10.34 10.62
CA ARG A 440 21.15 9.83 11.66
C ARG A 440 21.78 10.09 13.01
N ASP A 441 21.77 11.34 13.41
CA ASP A 441 22.53 11.84 14.57
C ASP A 441 21.62 11.95 15.78
N ASP A 442 22.13 11.52 16.94
CA ASP A 442 21.47 11.70 18.23
C ASP A 442 22.37 12.54 19.16
N ILE A 443 21.84 13.60 19.74
CA ILE A 443 22.47 14.40 20.78
C ILE A 443 21.70 14.18 22.07
N GLU A 444 22.35 13.67 23.12
CA GLU A 444 21.71 13.39 24.41
C GLU A 444 22.34 14.20 25.54
N PHE A 445 21.52 15.05 26.16
CA PHE A 445 21.85 15.71 27.45
C PHE A 445 20.99 15.07 28.54
N ARG A 446 21.62 14.62 29.65
CA ARG A 446 20.94 13.80 30.67
C ARG A 446 21.29 14.22 32.09
N THR A 447 20.28 14.29 32.97
CA THR A 447 20.47 14.70 34.36
C THR A 447 21.34 13.71 35.13
N GLY A 448 22.31 14.20 35.89
CA GLY A 448 23.07 13.42 36.85
C GLY A 448 22.41 13.26 38.21
N SER A 449 21.45 14.12 38.55
CA SER A 449 20.76 14.18 39.83
C SER A 449 19.40 13.51 39.80
N LYS A 450 18.96 13.01 40.95
CA LYS A 450 17.60 12.49 41.12
C LYS A 450 16.54 13.58 40.95
N VAL A 451 15.47 13.22 40.26
CA VAL A 451 14.30 14.04 40.01
C VAL A 451 13.10 13.37 40.64
N ILE A 452 12.24 14.17 41.27
CA ILE A 452 11.01 13.70 41.91
C ILE A 452 9.83 14.28 41.14
N SER A 453 8.87 13.43 40.76
CA SER A 453 7.63 13.88 40.11
C SER A 453 6.47 13.02 40.54
N THR A 454 5.29 13.65 40.60
CA THR A 454 4.02 12.97 40.86
C THR A 454 3.19 12.96 39.60
N ILE A 455 2.76 11.78 39.18
CA ILE A 455 1.86 11.61 38.04
C ILE A 455 0.48 11.16 38.50
N GLN A 456 -0.53 11.60 37.78
CA GLN A 456 -1.89 11.10 37.86
C GLN A 456 -2.08 10.04 36.79
N VAL A 457 -2.42 8.84 37.22
CA VAL A 457 -2.85 7.72 36.40
C VAL A 457 -4.37 7.63 36.44
N GLY A 458 -5.00 7.46 35.28
CA GLY A 458 -6.44 7.36 35.13
C GLY A 458 -6.85 6.81 33.78
N ASP A 459 -8.10 7.06 33.37
CA ASP A 459 -8.57 6.67 32.04
C ASP A 459 -7.94 7.59 30.96
N GLY A 460 -6.95 7.08 30.25
CA GLY A 460 -6.25 7.76 29.17
C GLY A 460 -4.80 8.13 29.52
N LEU A 461 -4.24 9.15 28.83
CA LEU A 461 -2.85 9.56 29.01
C LEU A 461 -2.58 10.03 30.44
N PRO A 462 -1.53 9.50 31.11
CA PRO A 462 -1.06 10.02 32.40
C PRO A 462 -0.62 11.48 32.27
N TYR A 463 -0.62 12.23 33.37
CA TYR A 463 -0.13 13.60 33.37
C TYR A 463 0.56 13.96 34.71
N PHE A 464 1.47 14.93 34.68
CA PHE A 464 2.15 15.43 35.85
C PHE A 464 1.19 16.26 36.72
N VAL A 465 1.04 15.91 38.00
CA VAL A 465 0.37 16.69 39.00
C VAL A 465 1.34 17.67 39.62
N ASP A 466 2.55 17.23 39.86
CA ASP A 466 3.66 18.03 40.36
C ASP A 466 4.94 17.54 39.69
N SER A 467 5.77 18.47 39.25
CA SER A 467 7.04 18.17 38.57
C SER A 467 8.13 19.10 39.09
N ASP A 468 9.36 18.59 39.16
CA ASP A 468 10.51 19.37 39.49
C ASP A 468 10.76 20.45 38.43
N GLU A 469 10.74 21.73 38.79
CA GLU A 469 10.92 22.84 37.85
C GLU A 469 12.29 22.79 37.13
N ARG A 470 13.27 22.12 37.72
CA ARG A 470 14.59 21.90 37.08
C ARG A 470 14.51 21.09 35.78
N LEU A 471 13.44 20.31 35.59
CA LEU A 471 13.17 19.59 34.33
C LEU A 471 13.07 20.51 33.10
N TYR A 472 12.81 21.77 33.31
CA TYR A 472 12.66 22.77 32.24
C TYR A 472 13.83 23.75 32.15
N ASP A 473 14.87 23.56 33.01
CA ASP A 473 16.09 24.36 33.01
C ASP A 473 17.22 23.68 32.22
N PRO A 474 17.69 24.26 31.09
CA PRO A 474 18.77 23.69 30.30
C PRO A 474 20.08 23.52 31.08
N ALA A 475 20.30 24.28 32.15
CA ALA A 475 21.47 24.14 33.03
C ALA A 475 21.47 22.86 33.85
N PHE A 476 20.36 22.16 33.92
CA PHE A 476 20.21 20.90 34.67
C PHE A 476 20.69 19.67 33.90
N TYR A 477 20.99 19.81 32.60
CA TYR A 477 21.29 18.69 31.70
C TYR A 477 22.73 18.77 31.19
N PRO A 478 23.71 18.07 31.80
CA PRO A 478 25.03 17.87 31.19
C PRO A 478 24.93 16.99 29.93
N LEU A 479 25.84 17.20 28.98
CA LEU A 479 25.97 16.34 27.80
C LEU A 479 26.28 14.90 28.27
N ARG A 480 25.58 13.94 27.70
CA ARG A 480 25.80 12.51 27.91
C ARG A 480 26.64 11.91 26.78
N ARG A 481 26.21 12.18 25.52
CA ARG A 481 26.90 11.70 24.32
C ARG A 481 26.35 12.39 23.07
N ILE A 482 27.13 12.31 22.00
CA ILE A 482 26.73 12.59 20.64
C ILE A 482 26.99 11.35 19.79
N ARG A 483 26.02 10.82 19.11
CA ARG A 483 26.12 9.71 18.14
C ARG A 483 25.90 10.22 16.73
N LEU A 484 26.85 9.95 15.85
CA LEU A 484 26.78 10.29 14.43
C LEU A 484 26.71 8.99 13.65
N ARG A 485 25.57 8.73 13.00
CA ARG A 485 25.32 7.48 12.29
C ARG A 485 25.10 7.73 10.81
N ARG A 486 25.55 6.79 10.00
CA ARG A 486 25.31 6.71 8.56
C ARG A 486 24.96 5.28 8.21
N GLU A 487 24.05 5.11 7.27
CA GLU A 487 23.63 3.79 6.84
C GLU A 487 23.42 3.78 5.33
N THR A 488 23.84 2.70 4.68
CA THR A 488 23.57 2.43 3.29
C THR A 488 23.05 1.01 3.14
N ILE A 489 21.97 0.85 2.39
CA ILE A 489 21.38 -0.44 2.04
C ILE A 489 21.27 -0.45 0.52
N ASP A 490 21.86 -1.45 -0.11
CA ASP A 490 21.83 -1.66 -1.55
C ASP A 490 21.21 -3.01 -1.87
N GLU A 491 20.29 -3.05 -2.83
CA GLU A 491 19.74 -4.30 -3.37
C GLU A 491 19.76 -4.28 -4.88
N ASP A 492 20.48 -5.25 -5.48
CA ASP A 492 20.44 -5.56 -6.90
C ASP A 492 19.66 -6.86 -7.16
N LEU A 493 18.72 -6.80 -8.09
CA LEU A 493 17.87 -7.93 -8.44
C LEU A 493 17.82 -8.13 -9.96
N HIS A 494 18.10 -9.36 -10.38
CA HIS A 494 17.94 -9.83 -11.74
C HIS A 494 16.88 -10.93 -11.79
N ALA A 495 15.85 -10.76 -12.61
CA ALA A 495 14.86 -11.81 -12.83
C ALA A 495 14.65 -12.08 -14.31
N ALA A 496 14.55 -13.35 -14.66
CA ALA A 496 14.23 -13.80 -16.03
C ALA A 496 13.05 -14.75 -15.99
N LYS A 497 12.05 -14.54 -16.85
CA LYS A 497 10.83 -15.36 -16.96
C LYS A 497 10.56 -15.74 -18.40
N ALA A 498 10.14 -16.97 -18.63
CA ALA A 498 9.67 -17.46 -19.92
C ALA A 498 8.42 -18.32 -19.72
N ASP A 499 7.34 -17.95 -20.37
CA ASP A 499 6.05 -18.64 -20.34
C ASP A 499 5.69 -19.12 -21.74
N LEU A 500 5.19 -20.34 -21.84
CA LEU A 500 4.68 -20.95 -23.06
C LEU A 500 3.23 -21.38 -22.83
N THR A 501 2.31 -20.85 -23.62
CA THR A 501 0.89 -21.17 -23.57
C THR A 501 0.46 -21.86 -24.84
N PHE A 502 -0.18 -23.01 -24.71
CA PHE A 502 -0.76 -23.77 -25.82
C PHE A 502 -2.28 -23.74 -25.71
N HIS A 503 -2.94 -23.10 -26.67
CA HIS A 503 -4.39 -23.03 -26.78
C HIS A 503 -4.94 -24.24 -27.53
N PHE A 504 -5.94 -24.90 -26.96
CA PHE A 504 -6.52 -26.11 -27.59
C PHE A 504 -7.34 -25.78 -28.84
N SER A 505 -7.96 -24.58 -28.88
CA SER A 505 -8.77 -24.13 -30.01
C SER A 505 -8.80 -22.58 -30.00
N ASN A 506 -8.87 -21.95 -31.16
CA ASN A 506 -9.09 -20.52 -31.27
C ASN A 506 -10.52 -20.08 -30.85
N ALA A 507 -11.41 -21.03 -30.52
CA ALA A 507 -12.80 -20.80 -30.15
C ALA A 507 -13.06 -21.05 -28.64
N SER A 508 -12.07 -21.42 -27.85
CA SER A 508 -12.21 -21.61 -26.41
C SER A 508 -11.00 -21.06 -25.65
N ASP A 509 -11.25 -20.52 -24.47
CA ASP A 509 -10.20 -20.03 -23.55
C ASP A 509 -9.48 -21.18 -22.80
N SER A 510 -9.56 -22.41 -23.32
CA SER A 510 -8.88 -23.58 -22.74
C SER A 510 -7.44 -23.67 -23.23
N PHE A 511 -6.52 -23.73 -22.29
CA PHE A 511 -5.07 -23.77 -22.59
C PHE A 511 -4.29 -24.62 -21.58
N ILE A 512 -3.08 -24.98 -21.95
CA ILE A 512 -2.02 -25.39 -21.02
C ILE A 512 -0.95 -24.33 -21.07
N LYS A 513 -0.49 -23.87 -19.89
CA LYS A 513 0.59 -22.91 -19.72
C LYS A 513 1.69 -23.54 -18.87
N THR A 514 2.94 -23.36 -19.29
CA THR A 514 4.12 -23.77 -18.53
C THR A 514 5.14 -22.64 -18.58
N GLY A 515 5.90 -22.51 -17.52
CA GLY A 515 6.92 -21.47 -17.49
C GLY A 515 8.03 -21.76 -16.50
N VAL A 516 9.09 -20.96 -16.64
CA VAL A 516 10.25 -20.98 -15.76
C VAL A 516 10.57 -19.54 -15.35
N LYS A 517 11.05 -19.37 -14.11
CA LYS A 517 11.53 -18.09 -13.59
C LYS A 517 12.81 -18.29 -12.81
N PHE A 518 13.74 -17.41 -13.00
CA PHE A 518 14.99 -17.32 -12.24
C PHE A 518 15.07 -15.93 -11.62
N ILE A 519 15.47 -15.85 -10.36
CA ILE A 519 15.73 -14.61 -9.63
C ILE A 519 17.10 -14.75 -8.97
N ASP A 520 17.93 -13.73 -9.12
CA ASP A 520 19.21 -13.54 -8.42
C ASP A 520 19.15 -12.19 -7.71
N ARG A 521 19.28 -12.20 -6.41
CA ARG A 521 19.20 -11.02 -5.55
C ARG A 521 20.44 -10.94 -4.69
N THR A 522 21.04 -9.77 -4.65
CA THR A 522 22.12 -9.41 -3.70
C THR A 522 21.66 -8.23 -2.88
N LYS A 523 21.83 -8.30 -1.57
CA LYS A 523 21.49 -7.24 -0.64
C LYS A 523 22.59 -7.01 0.35
N ASP A 524 23.02 -5.77 0.47
CA ASP A 524 24.06 -5.31 1.36
C ASP A 524 23.51 -4.27 2.34
N ARG A 525 23.95 -4.34 3.58
CA ARG A 525 23.76 -3.31 4.60
C ARG A 525 25.11 -2.96 5.19
N ASP A 526 25.41 -1.67 5.18
CA ASP A 526 26.64 -1.08 5.73
C ASP A 526 26.23 0.07 6.66
N ASN A 527 26.53 -0.09 7.94
CA ASN A 527 26.21 0.84 8.99
C ASN A 527 27.47 1.38 9.64
N TYR A 528 27.58 2.68 9.75
CA TYR A 528 28.72 3.36 10.39
C TYR A 528 28.20 4.23 11.54
N GLN A 529 28.81 4.11 12.73
CA GLN A 529 28.48 4.90 13.90
C GLN A 529 29.75 5.40 14.63
N GLU A 530 29.78 6.69 14.93
CA GLU A 530 30.71 7.29 15.88
C GLU A 530 29.94 7.69 17.14
N GLN A 531 30.49 7.36 18.30
CA GLN A 531 30.04 7.86 19.60
C GLN A 531 31.08 8.77 20.20
N TRP A 532 30.64 9.97 20.60
CA TRP A 532 31.46 10.98 21.21
C TRP A 532 30.97 11.27 22.63
N GLU A 533 31.87 11.30 23.62
CA GLU A 533 31.57 11.57 25.00
C GLU A 533 32.26 12.87 25.49
N PRO A 534 31.68 13.57 26.49
CA PRO A 534 32.27 14.80 26.97
C PRO A 534 33.48 14.52 27.88
N THR A 535 34.57 15.25 27.67
CA THR A 535 35.78 15.20 28.52
C THR A 535 35.60 15.93 29.86
N GLN A 536 34.56 16.74 29.99
CA GLN A 536 34.17 17.45 31.21
C GLN A 536 32.68 17.77 31.18
N ASP A 537 32.11 18.10 32.34
CA ASP A 537 30.70 18.50 32.42
C ASP A 537 30.42 19.78 31.61
N VAL A 538 29.63 19.69 30.59
CA VAL A 538 29.10 20.79 29.76
C VAL A 538 27.59 20.67 29.71
N THR A 539 26.88 21.65 30.27
CA THR A 539 25.42 21.63 30.29
C THR A 539 24.83 22.08 28.96
N PHE A 540 23.55 21.75 28.70
CA PHE A 540 22.83 22.26 27.55
C PHE A 540 22.77 23.79 27.53
N ALA A 541 22.68 24.45 28.70
CA ALA A 541 22.76 25.89 28.82
C ALA A 541 24.11 26.48 28.38
N ASP A 542 25.23 25.77 28.71
CA ASP A 542 26.59 26.24 28.38
C ASP A 542 26.83 26.31 26.87
N THR A 543 26.10 25.51 26.07
CA THR A 543 26.18 25.57 24.61
C THR A 543 25.56 26.85 24.03
N GLY A 544 24.67 27.51 24.77
CA GLY A 544 23.89 28.64 24.28
C GLY A 544 22.88 28.30 23.14
N GLN A 545 22.59 27.02 22.93
CA GLN A 545 21.77 26.52 21.82
C GLN A 545 20.39 26.01 22.26
N ALA A 546 19.96 26.35 23.46
CA ALA A 546 18.59 26.14 23.91
C ALA A 546 17.67 27.15 23.23
N LEU A 547 16.73 26.66 22.46
CA LEU A 547 15.66 27.46 21.85
C LEU A 547 14.51 27.68 22.85
N PRO A 548 13.54 28.56 22.55
CA PRO A 548 12.34 28.71 23.36
C PRO A 548 11.62 27.39 23.63
N GLU A 549 10.87 27.33 24.71
CA GLU A 549 10.01 26.17 25.02
C GLU A 549 9.03 25.93 23.88
N ILE A 550 8.72 24.66 23.61
CA ILE A 550 7.66 24.28 22.68
C ILE A 550 6.32 24.53 23.35
N ASP A 551 5.66 25.61 22.93
CA ASP A 551 4.40 26.05 23.51
C ASP A 551 3.22 25.21 23.04
N GLY A 552 2.21 25.05 23.92
CA GLY A 552 0.96 24.37 23.55
C GLY A 552 1.09 22.88 23.25
N TYR A 553 2.19 22.25 23.68
CA TYR A 553 2.43 20.84 23.40
C TYR A 553 1.26 19.95 23.82
N TYR A 554 0.75 19.15 22.87
CA TYR A 554 -0.41 18.28 23.01
C TYR A 554 -1.65 19.05 23.50
N ASP A 555 -2.02 20.13 22.80
CA ASP A 555 -3.10 21.09 23.16
C ASP A 555 -2.91 21.75 24.55
N GLY A 556 -1.66 21.93 24.98
CA GLY A 556 -1.30 22.53 26.26
C GLY A 556 -1.45 21.61 27.48
N ARG A 557 -1.65 20.31 27.24
CA ARG A 557 -1.75 19.31 28.30
C ARG A 557 -0.43 19.06 29.03
N TYR A 558 0.69 19.21 28.31
CA TYR A 558 2.03 18.99 28.87
C TYR A 558 2.92 20.20 28.62
N ARG A 559 3.86 20.41 29.52
CA ARG A 559 4.96 21.31 29.31
C ARG A 559 6.14 20.52 28.74
N PHE A 560 6.56 20.86 27.53
CA PHE A 560 7.66 20.16 26.86
C PHE A 560 9.03 20.69 27.35
N GLY A 561 9.19 22.01 27.47
CA GLY A 561 10.43 22.71 27.78
C GLY A 561 11.19 23.17 26.54
N PRO A 562 12.47 23.60 26.70
CA PRO A 562 13.24 24.19 25.61
C PRO A 562 13.53 23.17 24.50
N ALA A 563 13.37 23.59 23.24
CA ALA A 563 13.82 22.86 22.07
C ALA A 563 15.33 23.02 21.87
N MET A 564 15.92 22.20 20.99
CA MET A 564 17.35 22.18 20.72
C MET A 564 17.68 22.72 19.33
N ASP A 565 18.64 23.68 19.23
CA ASP A 565 19.27 23.97 17.95
C ASP A 565 20.35 22.91 17.65
N TYR A 566 19.97 21.87 16.91
CA TYR A 566 20.82 20.75 16.52
C TYR A 566 22.13 21.21 15.86
N SER A 567 22.05 22.07 14.86
CA SER A 567 23.22 22.53 14.13
C SER A 567 24.14 23.41 14.98
N GLY A 568 23.54 24.24 15.83
CA GLY A 568 24.28 25.07 16.77
C GLY A 568 25.00 24.24 17.82
N VAL A 569 24.40 23.14 18.32
CA VAL A 569 25.10 22.24 19.29
C VAL A 569 26.25 21.53 18.63
N LEU A 570 26.12 21.01 17.43
CA LEU A 570 27.22 20.37 16.68
C LEU A 570 28.35 21.37 16.41
N ASP A 571 28.02 22.61 15.99
CA ASP A 571 29.00 23.65 15.76
C ASP A 571 29.77 24.01 17.07
N TYR A 572 29.03 24.11 18.19
CA TYR A 572 29.64 24.37 19.50
C TYR A 572 30.69 23.33 19.89
N PHE A 573 30.37 22.03 19.73
CA PHE A 573 31.28 20.96 20.14
C PHE A 573 32.37 20.68 19.11
N PHE A 574 32.05 20.51 17.84
CA PHE A 574 33.00 20.04 16.81
C PHE A 574 33.82 21.16 16.18
N VAL A 575 33.30 22.40 16.17
CA VAL A 575 34.00 23.54 15.51
C VAL A 575 34.61 24.50 16.53
N GLN A 576 33.75 24.96 17.48
CA GLN A 576 34.21 25.99 18.41
C GLN A 576 35.05 25.41 19.58
N ASN A 577 34.71 24.25 20.11
CA ASN A 577 35.34 23.63 21.27
C ASN A 577 35.64 22.13 21.09
N PRO A 578 36.43 21.71 20.06
CA PRO A 578 36.60 20.28 19.75
C PRO A 578 37.29 19.50 20.88
N GLY A 579 38.04 20.16 21.81
CA GLY A 579 38.65 19.50 22.96
C GLY A 579 37.70 19.15 24.11
N LEU A 580 36.38 19.46 23.97
CA LEU A 580 35.35 19.07 24.95
C LEU A 580 34.79 17.68 24.69
N LEU A 581 35.14 17.06 23.58
CA LEU A 581 34.70 15.71 23.21
C LEU A 581 35.90 14.79 23.03
N GLU A 582 35.74 13.54 23.37
CA GLU A 582 36.59 12.41 22.99
C GLU A 582 35.74 11.33 22.26
N LEU A 583 36.37 10.65 21.32
CA LEU A 583 35.74 9.55 20.60
C LEU A 583 35.78 8.32 21.51
N ASP A 584 34.65 7.70 21.71
CA ASP A 584 34.54 6.37 22.30
C ASP A 584 34.87 5.35 21.20
N GLU A 585 36.17 4.93 21.16
CA GLU A 585 36.66 4.02 20.11
C GLU A 585 36.03 2.64 20.20
N GLU A 586 35.73 2.17 21.40
CA GLU A 586 35.08 0.90 21.67
C GLU A 586 33.64 0.87 21.14
N LYS A 587 32.80 1.80 21.58
CA LYS A 587 31.38 1.88 21.11
C LYS A 587 31.27 2.25 19.62
N THR A 588 32.28 2.93 19.07
CA THR A 588 32.37 3.20 17.63
C THR A 588 32.60 1.91 16.84
N GLY A 589 33.62 1.12 17.20
CA GLY A 589 33.93 -0.14 16.51
C GLY A 589 32.85 -1.22 16.66
N PHE A 590 32.23 -1.32 17.84
CA PHE A 590 31.17 -2.25 18.13
C PHE A 590 29.91 -1.97 17.29
N ASN A 591 29.38 -0.75 17.34
CA ASN A 591 28.15 -0.40 16.66
C ASN A 591 28.29 -0.34 15.13
N ASP A 592 29.52 -0.20 14.62
CA ASP A 592 29.81 -0.15 13.19
C ASP A 592 29.54 -1.50 12.48
N ARG A 593 29.70 -2.63 13.18
CA ARG A 593 29.64 -3.98 12.62
C ARG A 593 28.40 -4.77 13.02
N ALA A 594 27.73 -4.38 14.09
CA ALA A 594 26.67 -5.17 14.70
C ALA A 594 25.50 -5.49 13.73
N SER A 595 25.16 -4.57 12.86
CA SER A 595 24.04 -4.72 11.95
C SER A 595 24.41 -4.91 10.47
N ASP A 596 25.72 -5.00 10.16
CA ASP A 596 26.17 -5.21 8.79
C ASP A 596 25.87 -6.62 8.30
N TYR A 597 25.43 -6.71 7.05
CA TYR A 597 25.23 -8.00 6.41
C TYR A 597 25.39 -7.96 4.88
N HIS A 598 25.70 -9.12 4.30
CA HIS A 598 25.66 -9.37 2.88
C HIS A 598 24.86 -10.64 2.61
N ILE A 599 23.83 -10.53 1.78
CA ILE A 599 22.92 -11.62 1.40
C ILE A 599 22.98 -11.84 -0.10
N ASN A 600 23.11 -13.10 -0.52
CA ASN A 600 22.84 -13.51 -1.91
C ASN A 600 21.76 -14.60 -1.92
N GLU A 601 20.64 -14.33 -2.58
CA GLU A 601 19.50 -15.24 -2.67
C GLU A 601 19.17 -15.55 -4.13
N LYS A 602 19.14 -16.84 -4.49
CA LYS A 602 18.78 -17.33 -5.83
C LYS A 602 17.53 -18.18 -5.77
N ILE A 603 16.55 -17.88 -6.61
CA ILE A 603 15.29 -18.62 -6.69
C ILE A 603 15.15 -19.18 -8.09
N TYR A 604 14.96 -20.50 -8.18
CA TYR A 604 14.65 -21.22 -9.40
C TYR A 604 13.23 -21.72 -9.31
N ALA A 605 12.37 -21.29 -10.20
CA ALA A 605 10.96 -21.66 -10.22
C ALA A 605 10.56 -22.26 -11.56
N GLY A 606 9.66 -23.23 -11.52
CA GLY A 606 9.02 -23.78 -12.71
C GLY A 606 7.59 -24.15 -12.40
N TYR A 607 6.71 -24.05 -13.38
CA TYR A 607 5.31 -24.41 -13.19
C TYR A 607 4.69 -25.01 -14.45
N VAL A 608 3.60 -25.75 -14.25
CA VAL A 608 2.66 -26.18 -15.29
C VAL A 608 1.25 -26.00 -14.77
N MET A 609 0.37 -25.44 -15.60
CA MET A 609 -1.05 -25.26 -15.29
C MET A 609 -1.91 -25.46 -16.53
N ALA A 610 -3.19 -25.74 -16.30
CA ALA A 610 -4.21 -25.77 -17.35
C ALA A 610 -5.39 -24.90 -16.96
N SER A 611 -5.98 -24.25 -17.96
CA SER A 611 -7.31 -23.62 -17.90
C SER A 611 -8.25 -24.41 -18.79
N LEU A 612 -9.36 -24.86 -18.23
CA LEU A 612 -10.36 -25.66 -18.94
C LEU A 612 -11.71 -24.98 -18.84
N GLU A 613 -12.30 -24.65 -19.98
CA GLU A 613 -13.64 -24.12 -20.10
C GLU A 613 -14.63 -25.28 -20.32
N LEU A 614 -15.55 -25.46 -19.40
CA LEU A 614 -16.51 -26.56 -19.32
C LEU A 614 -17.93 -26.00 -19.26
N GLY A 615 -18.38 -25.33 -20.32
CA GLY A 615 -19.63 -24.56 -20.33
C GLY A 615 -19.51 -23.34 -19.41
N ASP A 616 -20.41 -23.21 -18.41
CA ASP A 616 -20.40 -22.09 -17.47
C ASP A 616 -19.29 -22.18 -16.40
N LEU A 617 -18.51 -23.26 -16.39
CA LEU A 617 -17.43 -23.51 -15.44
C LEU A 617 -16.06 -23.39 -16.09
N THR A 618 -15.22 -22.51 -15.58
CA THR A 618 -13.79 -22.46 -15.88
C THR A 618 -13.01 -23.05 -14.71
N ALA A 619 -12.16 -24.02 -14.97
CA ALA A 619 -11.25 -24.63 -13.98
C ALA A 619 -9.81 -24.30 -14.34
N VAL A 620 -9.09 -23.60 -13.46
CA VAL A 620 -7.67 -23.28 -13.60
C VAL A 620 -6.91 -23.98 -12.49
N GLY A 621 -5.94 -24.82 -12.85
CA GLY A 621 -5.19 -25.56 -11.84
C GLY A 621 -3.84 -26.04 -12.34
N GLY A 622 -2.93 -26.29 -11.40
CA GLY A 622 -1.60 -26.74 -11.73
C GLY A 622 -0.69 -26.84 -10.52
N VAL A 623 0.60 -26.85 -10.77
CA VAL A 623 1.63 -26.95 -9.73
C VAL A 623 2.81 -26.04 -10.08
N ARG A 624 3.31 -25.36 -9.06
CA ARG A 624 4.56 -24.60 -9.07
C ARG A 624 5.58 -25.27 -8.16
N VAL A 625 6.83 -25.27 -8.56
CA VAL A 625 7.97 -25.72 -7.76
C VAL A 625 8.95 -24.57 -7.65
N GLU A 626 9.36 -24.22 -6.43
CA GLU A 626 10.41 -23.24 -6.18
C GLU A 626 11.53 -23.85 -5.37
N HIS A 627 12.77 -23.63 -5.82
CA HIS A 627 13.99 -23.98 -5.12
C HIS A 627 14.76 -22.71 -4.83
N THR A 628 14.99 -22.43 -3.55
CA THR A 628 15.71 -21.25 -3.05
C THR A 628 17.07 -21.64 -2.52
N LYS A 629 18.11 -20.89 -2.87
CA LYS A 629 19.46 -20.97 -2.31
C LYS A 629 19.83 -19.60 -1.77
N GLY A 630 20.14 -19.54 -0.48
CA GLY A 630 20.59 -18.33 0.20
C GLY A 630 21.97 -18.49 0.79
N ARG A 631 22.78 -17.43 0.71
CA ARG A 631 24.00 -17.26 1.49
C ARG A 631 23.87 -15.98 2.30
N TYR A 632 24.09 -16.09 3.59
CA TYR A 632 23.91 -15.02 4.56
C TYR A 632 25.23 -14.80 5.29
N ASN A 633 25.81 -13.60 5.22
CA ASN A 633 27.02 -13.23 5.89
C ASN A 633 26.70 -12.09 6.86
N ALA A 634 27.24 -12.15 8.08
CA ALA A 634 27.10 -11.15 9.14
C ALA A 634 28.28 -11.27 10.11
N PHE A 635 28.14 -10.68 11.28
CA PHE A 635 29.17 -10.70 12.32
C PHE A 635 28.58 -11.22 13.65
N ALA A 636 29.43 -11.95 14.40
CA ALA A 636 29.22 -12.16 15.82
C ALA A 636 30.12 -11.19 16.60
N ILE A 637 29.54 -10.56 17.59
CA ILE A 637 30.20 -9.62 18.47
C ILE A 637 30.02 -10.15 19.90
N ARG A 638 31.10 -10.45 20.55
CA ARG A 638 31.09 -10.99 21.90
C ARG A 638 32.43 -10.74 22.61
N ASP A 639 32.40 -10.49 23.88
CA ASP A 639 33.59 -10.47 24.70
C ASP A 639 34.24 -11.88 24.70
N THR A 640 35.39 -12.02 24.02
CA THR A 640 36.05 -13.32 23.83
C THR A 640 37.07 -13.62 24.90
N ASP A 641 37.58 -12.63 25.60
CA ASP A 641 38.59 -12.77 26.66
C ASP A 641 38.06 -12.57 28.09
N GLY A 642 36.81 -12.08 28.20
CA GLY A 642 36.09 -11.99 29.47
C GLY A 642 36.51 -10.82 30.36
N ASP A 643 37.06 -9.76 29.75
CA ASP A 643 37.51 -8.57 30.50
C ASP A 643 36.37 -7.52 30.65
N GLY A 644 35.25 -7.72 29.95
CA GLY A 644 34.07 -6.89 30.02
C GLY A 644 34.02 -5.77 28.97
N ASP A 645 35.07 -5.63 28.15
CA ASP A 645 35.17 -4.65 27.07
C ASP A 645 35.05 -5.34 25.70
N ILE A 646 34.44 -4.70 24.71
CA ILE A 646 34.33 -5.23 23.32
C ILE A 646 35.38 -4.57 22.45
N GLU A 647 36.31 -5.38 21.95
CA GLU A 647 37.38 -4.94 21.06
C GLU A 647 37.17 -5.40 19.60
N LEU A 648 37.92 -4.88 18.63
CA LEU A 648 37.89 -5.33 17.23
C LEU A 648 38.21 -6.82 17.06
N SER A 649 38.95 -7.41 17.98
CA SER A 649 39.25 -8.85 18.04
C SER A 649 38.03 -9.71 18.37
N ASP A 650 37.00 -9.12 18.97
CA ASP A 650 35.75 -9.76 19.38
C ASP A 650 34.71 -9.83 18.26
N ILE A 651 34.98 -9.15 17.17
CA ILE A 651 34.13 -9.12 15.98
C ILE A 651 34.54 -10.25 15.03
N THR A 652 33.74 -11.28 14.92
CA THR A 652 34.01 -12.47 14.12
C THR A 652 33.04 -12.58 12.92
N PRO A 653 33.52 -12.66 11.65
CA PRO A 653 32.63 -12.84 10.50
C PRO A 653 31.98 -14.23 10.51
N LEU A 654 30.69 -14.27 10.25
CA LEU A 654 29.87 -15.47 10.12
C LEU A 654 29.34 -15.63 8.70
N SER A 655 29.19 -16.87 8.25
CA SER A 655 28.58 -17.20 6.95
C SER A 655 27.73 -18.45 7.08
N PHE A 656 26.53 -18.39 6.51
CA PHE A 656 25.59 -19.51 6.52
C PHE A 656 24.97 -19.71 5.15
N ASP A 657 24.98 -20.96 4.66
CA ASP A 657 24.32 -21.37 3.42
C ASP A 657 23.04 -22.13 3.74
N LYS A 658 21.94 -21.83 3.08
CA LYS A 658 20.67 -22.52 3.23
C LYS A 658 20.03 -22.77 1.87
N ASP A 659 19.46 -23.97 1.69
CA ASP A 659 18.64 -24.30 0.53
C ASP A 659 17.37 -25.06 0.93
N TYR A 660 16.28 -24.82 0.19
CA TYR A 660 15.01 -25.48 0.40
C TYR A 660 14.16 -25.50 -0.87
N THR A 661 13.20 -26.44 -0.93
CA THR A 661 12.31 -26.61 -2.08
C THR A 661 10.87 -26.75 -1.64
N HIS A 662 9.96 -26.01 -2.30
CA HIS A 662 8.53 -26.12 -2.09
C HIS A 662 7.80 -26.57 -3.36
N ILE A 663 6.77 -27.41 -3.17
CA ILE A 663 5.85 -27.86 -4.21
C ILE A 663 4.47 -27.30 -3.88
N LEU A 664 3.92 -26.48 -4.75
CA LEU A 664 2.78 -25.60 -4.49
C LEU A 664 1.67 -25.84 -5.53
N PRO A 665 0.80 -26.85 -5.31
CA PRO A 665 -0.36 -27.05 -6.14
C PRO A 665 -1.45 -26.00 -5.86
N SER A 666 -2.21 -25.62 -6.90
CA SER A 666 -3.39 -24.76 -6.76
C SER A 666 -4.50 -25.14 -7.74
N LEU A 667 -5.74 -24.86 -7.35
CA LEU A 667 -6.94 -25.06 -8.17
C LEU A 667 -7.91 -23.91 -7.91
N VAL A 668 -8.35 -23.26 -8.97
CA VAL A 668 -9.39 -22.22 -8.95
C VAL A 668 -10.52 -22.66 -9.87
N LEU A 669 -11.73 -22.59 -9.34
CA LEU A 669 -12.98 -22.86 -10.08
C LEU A 669 -13.76 -21.57 -10.19
N ASN A 670 -14.20 -21.19 -11.38
CA ASN A 670 -15.00 -20.01 -11.64
C ASN A 670 -16.25 -20.45 -12.37
N TYR A 671 -17.39 -20.34 -11.70
CA TYR A 671 -18.72 -20.77 -12.24
C TYR A 671 -19.59 -19.56 -12.50
N ARG A 672 -20.02 -19.36 -13.74
CA ARG A 672 -20.83 -18.25 -14.24
C ARG A 672 -22.12 -18.72 -14.89
N PRO A 673 -23.13 -19.12 -14.11
CA PRO A 673 -24.39 -19.64 -14.68
C PRO A 673 -25.19 -18.56 -15.45
N GLN A 674 -24.93 -17.30 -15.17
CA GLN A 674 -25.53 -16.14 -15.83
C GLN A 674 -24.46 -15.01 -15.91
N PRO A 675 -24.56 -14.13 -16.90
CA PRO A 675 -23.61 -13.02 -17.05
C PRO A 675 -23.46 -12.12 -15.80
N GLU A 676 -24.52 -12.01 -15.00
CA GLU A 676 -24.55 -11.17 -13.80
C GLU A 676 -24.04 -11.87 -12.54
N LEU A 677 -23.81 -13.20 -12.58
CA LEU A 677 -23.42 -14.00 -11.42
C LEU A 677 -22.08 -14.68 -11.63
N ALA A 678 -21.18 -14.52 -10.68
CA ALA A 678 -19.92 -15.25 -10.64
C ALA A 678 -19.72 -15.88 -9.25
N PHE A 679 -19.43 -17.20 -9.25
CA PHE A 679 -19.05 -17.93 -8.05
C PHE A 679 -17.62 -18.43 -8.25
N ARG A 680 -16.75 -18.19 -7.28
CA ARG A 680 -15.37 -18.71 -7.31
C ARG A 680 -15.10 -19.56 -6.10
N ALA A 681 -14.36 -20.64 -6.31
CA ALA A 681 -13.80 -21.47 -5.25
C ALA A 681 -12.32 -21.67 -5.55
N ALA A 682 -11.46 -21.53 -4.56
CA ALA A 682 -10.03 -21.71 -4.75
C ALA A 682 -9.42 -22.56 -3.62
N TRP A 683 -8.43 -23.39 -3.98
CA TRP A 683 -7.51 -24.03 -3.09
C TRP A 683 -6.10 -23.64 -3.53
N THR A 684 -5.34 -23.01 -2.64
CA THR A 684 -4.02 -22.45 -2.95
C THR A 684 -3.00 -22.89 -1.92
N ASN A 685 -1.75 -23.08 -2.36
CA ASN A 685 -0.60 -23.25 -1.50
C ASN A 685 0.44 -22.19 -1.84
N THR A 686 0.89 -21.45 -0.83
CA THR A 686 1.83 -20.34 -0.93
C THR A 686 2.88 -20.42 0.16
N ILE A 687 3.95 -19.67 0.03
CA ILE A 687 5.00 -19.55 1.05
C ILE A 687 5.19 -18.10 1.45
N GLY A 688 5.86 -17.89 2.59
CA GLY A 688 6.42 -16.61 3.00
C GLY A 688 7.86 -16.86 3.47
N ARG A 689 8.81 -16.16 2.85
CA ARG A 689 10.20 -16.26 3.26
C ARG A 689 10.42 -15.45 4.53
N PRO A 690 11.31 -15.93 5.45
CA PRO A 690 11.69 -15.15 6.63
C PRO A 690 12.26 -13.77 6.23
N ASN A 691 12.14 -12.79 7.09
CA ASN A 691 12.76 -11.48 6.88
C ASN A 691 14.28 -11.61 6.81
N TYR A 692 14.92 -10.61 6.25
CA TYR A 692 16.38 -10.58 6.15
C TYR A 692 17.04 -10.51 7.53
N SER A 693 16.61 -9.56 8.37
CA SER A 693 17.11 -9.42 9.76
C SER A 693 16.90 -10.68 10.60
N ASP A 694 15.78 -11.39 10.42
CA ASP A 694 15.53 -12.62 11.17
C ASP A 694 16.48 -13.77 10.79
N THR A 695 16.98 -13.77 9.54
CA THR A 695 17.74 -14.90 8.95
C THR A 695 19.24 -14.69 9.00
N VAL A 696 19.76 -13.46 8.99
CA VAL A 696 21.20 -13.21 9.02
C VAL A 696 21.79 -13.74 10.33
N PRO A 697 22.97 -14.38 10.30
CA PRO A 697 23.57 -15.02 11.49
C PRO A 697 24.28 -14.00 12.40
N THR A 698 23.61 -12.87 12.72
CA THR A 698 24.14 -11.92 13.71
C THR A 698 24.11 -12.52 15.10
N PHE A 699 25.07 -12.13 15.93
CA PHE A 699 25.06 -12.43 17.34
C PHE A 699 25.75 -11.29 18.10
N GLU A 700 25.04 -10.68 19.01
CA GLU A 700 25.53 -9.68 19.95
C GLU A 700 25.35 -10.19 21.38
N GLU A 701 26.34 -9.97 22.23
CA GLU A 701 26.27 -10.30 23.64
C GLU A 701 26.80 -9.13 24.43
N GLU A 702 26.07 -8.66 25.43
CA GLU A 702 26.46 -7.63 26.40
C GLU A 702 25.85 -7.99 27.76
N ASP A 703 26.66 -8.02 28.81
CA ASP A 703 26.25 -8.29 30.21
C ASP A 703 25.42 -9.59 30.41
N GLY A 704 25.67 -10.63 29.61
CA GLY A 704 24.92 -11.90 29.65
C GLY A 704 23.57 -11.87 28.95
N GLU A 705 23.21 -10.79 28.27
CA GLU A 705 22.07 -10.70 27.39
C GLU A 705 22.55 -10.86 25.94
N GLY A 706 21.96 -11.81 25.21
CA GLY A 706 22.27 -12.10 23.81
C GLY A 706 21.15 -11.72 22.87
N GLU A 707 21.47 -11.15 21.72
CA GLU A 707 20.58 -11.00 20.59
C GLU A 707 21.16 -11.70 19.37
N ALA A 708 20.36 -12.52 18.69
CA ALA A 708 20.85 -13.28 17.54
C ALA A 708 19.79 -13.44 16.47
N GLY A 709 20.21 -13.39 15.20
CA GLY A 709 19.42 -13.89 14.09
C GLY A 709 19.40 -15.42 14.05
N ASN A 710 18.48 -15.99 13.27
CA ASN A 710 18.31 -17.45 13.17
C ASN A 710 18.30 -17.92 11.70
N PRO A 711 19.44 -18.28 11.14
CA PRO A 711 19.51 -18.75 9.76
C PRO A 711 18.83 -20.12 9.55
N ASN A 712 18.44 -20.83 10.64
CA ASN A 712 17.72 -22.08 10.56
C ASN A 712 16.20 -21.93 10.39
N LEU A 713 15.66 -20.71 10.39
CA LEU A 713 14.24 -20.46 10.24
C LEU A 713 13.66 -21.11 8.97
N GLU A 714 12.63 -21.91 9.14
CA GLU A 714 11.88 -22.46 8.03
C GLU A 714 10.91 -21.40 7.46
N PRO A 715 10.72 -21.32 6.13
CA PRO A 715 9.72 -20.45 5.54
C PRO A 715 8.31 -20.78 6.05
N TYR A 716 7.49 -19.75 6.18
CA TYR A 716 6.05 -19.94 6.34
C TYR A 716 5.51 -20.77 5.18
N SER A 717 4.61 -21.67 5.42
CA SER A 717 3.86 -22.33 4.36
C SER A 717 2.37 -22.26 4.64
N SER A 718 1.60 -21.83 3.66
CA SER A 718 0.16 -21.61 3.80
C SER A 718 -0.63 -22.49 2.85
N MET A 719 -1.66 -23.14 3.39
CA MET A 719 -2.72 -23.77 2.62
C MET A 719 -4.00 -22.97 2.82
N GLY A 720 -4.57 -22.45 1.73
CA GLY A 720 -5.75 -21.58 1.73
C GLY A 720 -6.94 -22.18 0.98
N PHE A 721 -8.14 -21.87 1.45
CA PHE A 721 -9.41 -22.12 0.78
C PHE A 721 -10.20 -20.82 0.70
N ASP A 722 -10.71 -20.50 -0.48
CA ASP A 722 -11.50 -19.30 -0.74
C ASP A 722 -12.79 -19.66 -1.44
N LEU A 723 -13.88 -18.99 -1.04
CA LEU A 723 -15.17 -19.04 -1.71
C LEU A 723 -15.66 -17.60 -1.92
N SER A 724 -16.13 -17.26 -3.11
CA SER A 724 -16.76 -15.96 -3.35
C SER A 724 -18.00 -16.08 -4.21
N ALA A 725 -18.94 -15.16 -3.98
CA ALA A 725 -20.13 -14.96 -4.79
C ALA A 725 -20.23 -13.48 -5.15
N GLU A 726 -20.41 -13.17 -6.42
CA GLU A 726 -20.48 -11.81 -6.95
C GLU A 726 -21.71 -11.65 -7.82
N TYR A 727 -22.42 -10.54 -7.62
CA TYR A 727 -23.60 -10.18 -8.39
C TYR A 727 -23.43 -8.80 -9.02
N TYR A 728 -23.55 -8.73 -10.33
CA TYR A 728 -23.39 -7.56 -11.17
C TYR A 728 -24.73 -7.17 -11.82
N PRO A 729 -25.64 -6.49 -11.12
CA PRO A 729 -26.98 -6.17 -11.64
C PRO A 729 -26.92 -5.22 -12.84
N ASP A 730 -25.90 -4.43 -12.95
CA ASP A 730 -25.59 -3.53 -14.06
C ASP A 730 -24.08 -3.28 -14.15
N VAL A 731 -23.64 -2.50 -15.12
CA VAL A 731 -22.21 -2.22 -15.36
C VAL A 731 -21.56 -1.32 -14.29
N GLU A 732 -22.36 -0.59 -13.51
CA GLU A 732 -21.89 0.35 -12.48
C GLU A 732 -21.99 -0.21 -11.06
N SER A 733 -22.48 -1.45 -10.89
CA SER A 733 -22.81 -2.01 -9.59
C SER A 733 -22.21 -3.40 -9.40
N VAL A 734 -21.69 -3.64 -8.20
CA VAL A 734 -21.24 -4.95 -7.74
C VAL A 734 -21.65 -5.18 -6.29
N PHE A 735 -22.13 -6.38 -6.00
CA PHE A 735 -22.34 -6.92 -4.67
C PHE A 735 -21.50 -8.18 -4.58
N SER A 736 -20.61 -8.27 -3.60
CA SER A 736 -19.79 -9.45 -3.44
C SER A 736 -19.70 -9.86 -1.97
N VAL A 737 -19.62 -11.17 -1.75
CA VAL A 737 -19.30 -11.80 -0.48
C VAL A 737 -18.22 -12.83 -0.73
N ALA A 738 -17.20 -12.83 0.11
CA ALA A 738 -16.14 -13.82 0.08
C ALA A 738 -15.88 -14.38 1.49
N MET A 739 -15.49 -15.64 1.53
CA MET A 739 -15.05 -16.34 2.76
C MET A 739 -13.69 -16.94 2.47
N PHE A 740 -12.80 -16.90 3.43
CA PHE A 740 -11.47 -17.49 3.30
C PHE A 740 -11.03 -18.17 4.59
N TYR A 741 -10.24 -19.22 4.44
CA TYR A 741 -9.58 -19.92 5.51
C TYR A 741 -8.14 -20.21 5.11
N LYS A 742 -7.20 -19.95 6.01
CA LYS A 742 -5.77 -20.25 5.80
C LYS A 742 -5.22 -20.98 7.02
N ARG A 743 -4.46 -22.04 6.77
CA ARG A 743 -3.61 -22.68 7.76
C ARG A 743 -2.17 -22.36 7.42
N ILE A 744 -1.48 -21.68 8.32
CA ILE A 744 -0.11 -21.21 8.17
C ILE A 744 0.78 -22.02 9.11
N LYS A 745 1.76 -22.71 8.57
CA LYS A 745 2.80 -23.45 9.32
C LYS A 745 4.05 -22.59 9.42
N ASN A 746 4.83 -22.86 10.46
CA ASN A 746 6.11 -22.22 10.76
C ASN A 746 6.00 -20.68 10.87
N PRO A 747 4.97 -20.07 11.50
CA PRO A 747 4.98 -18.64 11.72
C PRO A 747 6.19 -18.26 12.59
N ILE A 748 6.79 -17.09 12.32
CA ILE A 748 8.02 -16.65 12.99
C ILE A 748 7.65 -15.60 14.04
N TYR A 749 8.20 -15.76 15.24
CA TYR A 749 8.03 -14.87 16.38
C TYR A 749 9.35 -14.66 17.10
N GLY A 750 9.62 -13.44 17.58
CA GLY A 750 10.71 -13.19 18.51
C GLY A 750 10.47 -13.94 19.82
N GLN A 751 11.45 -14.68 20.27
CA GLN A 751 11.40 -15.41 21.53
C GLN A 751 12.56 -14.99 22.44
N ARG A 752 12.24 -14.74 23.71
CA ARG A 752 13.22 -14.57 24.77
C ARG A 752 13.44 -15.91 25.48
N ILE A 753 14.66 -16.45 25.38
CA ILE A 753 15.08 -17.73 25.95
C ILE A 753 15.92 -17.42 27.18
N LEU A 754 15.55 -17.98 28.35
CA LEU A 754 16.23 -17.75 29.61
C LEU A 754 17.25 -18.87 29.89
N ASP A 755 18.34 -18.53 30.61
CA ASP A 755 19.37 -19.46 31.11
C ASP A 755 19.85 -20.44 30.02
N THR A 756 20.40 -19.91 28.94
CA THR A 756 20.81 -20.72 27.77
C THR A 756 22.28 -20.54 27.42
N THR A 757 22.86 -21.52 26.71
CA THR A 757 24.21 -21.38 26.11
C THR A 757 24.05 -21.22 24.60
N PHE A 758 24.54 -20.14 24.02
CA PHE A 758 24.52 -19.89 22.58
C PHE A 758 25.93 -19.50 22.09
N ALA A 759 26.33 -20.06 20.95
CA ALA A 759 27.69 -19.86 20.38
C ALA A 759 28.85 -20.08 21.35
N GLY A 760 28.64 -20.89 22.42
CA GLY A 760 29.63 -21.19 23.46
C GLY A 760 29.69 -20.19 24.62
N VAL A 761 28.74 -19.25 24.68
CA VAL A 761 28.55 -18.27 25.75
C VAL A 761 27.33 -18.66 26.57
N ASP A 762 27.46 -18.60 27.90
CA ASP A 762 26.34 -18.81 28.82
C ASP A 762 25.60 -17.48 29.01
N LEU A 763 24.34 -17.43 28.60
CA LEU A 763 23.50 -16.24 28.59
C LEU A 763 22.40 -16.30 29.64
N ILE A 764 22.16 -15.20 30.31
CA ILE A 764 20.99 -14.99 31.17
C ILE A 764 19.73 -14.98 30.29
N THR A 765 19.82 -14.29 29.15
CA THR A 765 18.75 -14.25 28.18
C THR A 765 19.27 -14.24 26.74
N LEU A 766 18.56 -14.90 25.83
CA LEU A 766 18.79 -14.82 24.39
C LEU A 766 17.49 -14.40 23.72
N SER A 767 17.52 -13.29 23.02
CA SER A 767 16.45 -12.86 22.12
C SER A 767 16.73 -13.37 20.71
N GLN A 768 15.85 -14.25 20.17
CA GLN A 768 16.05 -14.84 18.85
C GLN A 768 14.71 -15.11 18.15
N PRO A 769 14.56 -14.87 16.83
CA PRO A 769 13.39 -15.29 16.07
C PRO A 769 13.32 -16.83 15.97
N GLN A 770 12.14 -17.39 16.19
CA GLN A 770 11.87 -18.83 16.18
C GLN A 770 10.61 -19.13 15.38
N ASN A 771 10.54 -20.33 14.81
CA ASN A 771 9.32 -20.83 14.21
C ASN A 771 8.35 -21.37 15.27
N ALA A 772 7.11 -20.91 15.27
CA ALA A 772 6.01 -21.56 15.96
C ALA A 772 5.41 -22.70 15.11
N ASP A 773 4.60 -23.57 15.70
CA ASP A 773 4.09 -24.78 15.01
C ASP A 773 3.14 -24.45 13.86
N SER A 774 2.03 -23.78 14.15
CA SER A 774 1.04 -23.38 13.15
C SER A 774 0.03 -22.40 13.73
N GLY A 775 -0.60 -21.64 12.85
CA GLY A 775 -1.76 -20.83 13.16
C GLY A 775 -2.83 -20.97 12.10
N GLU A 776 -4.05 -20.58 12.44
CA GLU A 776 -5.20 -20.63 11.56
C GLU A 776 -5.82 -19.23 11.46
N LEU A 777 -6.35 -18.91 10.29
CA LEU A 777 -6.96 -17.63 10.00
C LEU A 777 -8.22 -17.87 9.18
N PHE A 778 -9.35 -17.33 9.63
CA PHE A 778 -10.65 -17.38 8.95
C PHE A 778 -11.21 -15.97 8.80
N GLY A 779 -11.87 -15.70 7.68
CA GLY A 779 -12.54 -14.41 7.51
C GLY A 779 -13.67 -14.40 6.51
N VAL A 780 -14.45 -13.33 6.59
CA VAL A 780 -15.57 -13.03 5.71
C VAL A 780 -15.47 -11.59 5.23
N GLU A 781 -15.57 -11.39 3.93
CA GLU A 781 -15.57 -10.07 3.28
C GLU A 781 -16.92 -9.83 2.62
N ALA A 782 -17.49 -8.65 2.76
CA ALA A 782 -18.65 -8.20 1.99
C ALA A 782 -18.36 -6.83 1.39
N ASN A 783 -18.79 -6.61 0.14
CA ASN A 783 -18.56 -5.36 -0.56
C ASN A 783 -19.77 -5.00 -1.42
N VAL A 784 -20.10 -3.72 -1.46
CA VAL A 784 -21.12 -3.15 -2.32
C VAL A 784 -20.61 -1.87 -2.97
N VAL A 785 -20.79 -1.78 -4.28
CA VAL A 785 -20.66 -0.53 -5.04
C VAL A 785 -21.94 -0.36 -5.83
N ARG A 786 -22.63 0.76 -5.64
CA ARG A 786 -23.88 1.02 -6.36
C ARG A 786 -24.14 2.50 -6.56
N ARG A 787 -24.49 2.87 -7.80
CA ARG A 787 -25.05 4.16 -8.13
C ARG A 787 -26.57 4.12 -8.08
N PHE A 788 -27.20 5.16 -7.54
CA PHE A 788 -28.66 5.26 -7.39
C PHE A 788 -29.31 5.92 -8.60
N SER A 789 -28.99 5.46 -9.80
CA SER A 789 -29.51 5.98 -11.08
C SER A 789 -31.04 5.89 -11.21
N PHE A 790 -31.70 5.15 -10.33
CA PHE A 790 -33.15 5.05 -10.24
C PHE A 790 -33.81 6.23 -9.52
N LEU A 791 -33.04 7.08 -8.82
CA LEU A 791 -33.56 8.26 -8.15
C LEU A 791 -33.89 9.38 -9.16
N PRO A 792 -34.86 10.27 -8.84
CA PRO A 792 -35.14 11.41 -9.71
C PRO A 792 -33.99 12.42 -9.68
N ALA A 793 -33.81 13.14 -10.80
CA ALA A 793 -32.84 14.24 -10.87
C ALA A 793 -33.13 15.32 -9.81
N PRO A 794 -32.11 15.88 -9.11
CA PRO A 794 -30.67 15.66 -9.32
C PRO A 794 -30.06 14.48 -8.55
N LEU A 795 -30.83 13.72 -7.78
CA LEU A 795 -30.34 12.68 -6.87
C LEU A 795 -29.81 11.41 -7.56
N ASP A 796 -30.06 11.24 -8.87
CA ASP A 796 -29.55 10.15 -9.70
C ASP A 796 -28.02 10.12 -9.89
N GLY A 797 -27.32 11.17 -9.41
CA GLY A 797 -25.87 11.24 -9.30
C GLY A 797 -25.30 10.62 -8.03
N LEU A 798 -26.13 10.31 -7.03
CA LEU A 798 -25.71 9.69 -5.78
C LEU A 798 -25.32 8.23 -5.96
N GLY A 799 -24.38 7.78 -5.14
CA GLY A 799 -23.98 6.38 -5.05
C GLY A 799 -23.26 6.07 -3.76
N VAL A 800 -23.08 4.79 -3.50
CA VAL A 800 -22.41 4.27 -2.31
C VAL A 800 -21.36 3.24 -2.72
N SER A 801 -20.22 3.26 -2.02
CA SER A 801 -19.26 2.17 -1.97
C SER A 801 -19.07 1.81 -0.50
N ALA A 802 -19.22 0.55 -0.14
CA ALA A 802 -19.02 0.13 1.25
C ALA A 802 -18.50 -1.30 1.29
N ASN A 803 -17.62 -1.57 2.24
CA ASN A 803 -17.11 -2.90 2.50
C ASN A 803 -17.00 -3.14 4.01
N VAL A 804 -17.06 -4.39 4.38
CA VAL A 804 -16.81 -4.86 5.74
C VAL A 804 -16.06 -6.19 5.67
N THR A 805 -15.08 -6.35 6.53
CA THR A 805 -14.30 -7.57 6.66
C THR A 805 -14.22 -7.97 8.12
N PHE A 806 -14.51 -9.21 8.37
CA PHE A 806 -14.29 -9.89 9.64
C PHE A 806 -13.15 -10.89 9.47
N VAL A 807 -12.16 -10.87 10.38
CA VAL A 807 -11.05 -11.81 10.40
C VAL A 807 -10.86 -12.28 11.83
N ASP A 808 -10.73 -13.58 12.00
CA ASP A 808 -10.40 -14.21 13.28
C ASP A 808 -9.22 -15.16 13.08
N SER A 809 -8.27 -15.17 14.00
CA SER A 809 -7.08 -16.01 13.89
C SER A 809 -6.61 -16.47 15.24
N ASN A 810 -5.89 -17.57 15.25
CA ASN A 810 -5.19 -18.08 16.41
C ASN A 810 -3.81 -18.63 16.04
N VAL A 811 -2.89 -18.45 16.95
CA VAL A 811 -1.55 -19.02 16.87
C VAL A 811 -1.05 -19.29 18.29
N THR A 812 -0.35 -20.43 18.46
CA THR A 812 0.36 -20.75 19.70
C THR A 812 1.81 -20.32 19.55
N VAL A 813 2.23 -19.35 20.35
CA VAL A 813 3.59 -18.81 20.35
C VAL A 813 4.43 -19.60 21.37
N PRO A 814 5.67 -20.00 21.04
CA PRO A 814 6.57 -20.65 22.00
C PRO A 814 6.73 -19.84 23.29
N GLY A 815 6.68 -20.51 24.44
CA GLY A 815 6.76 -19.85 25.75
C GLY A 815 5.43 -19.31 26.28
N ARG A 816 4.34 -19.31 25.50
CA ARG A 816 2.98 -18.90 25.90
C ARG A 816 2.05 -20.11 26.00
N THR A 817 1.05 -20.01 26.87
CA THR A 817 0.00 -21.03 27.03
C THR A 817 -1.37 -20.61 26.48
N ASP A 818 -1.53 -19.34 26.18
CA ASP A 818 -2.70 -18.74 25.56
C ASP A 818 -2.56 -18.64 24.03
N GLU A 819 -3.69 -18.65 23.34
CA GLU A 819 -3.75 -18.42 21.90
C GLU A 819 -3.77 -16.92 21.61
N LEU A 820 -2.95 -16.49 20.65
CA LEU A 820 -2.85 -15.10 20.22
C LEU A 820 -3.38 -14.94 18.80
N PRO A 821 -3.86 -13.75 18.42
CA PRO A 821 -4.08 -13.43 17.00
C PRO A 821 -2.72 -13.30 16.28
N PHE A 822 -2.75 -13.39 14.94
CA PHE A 822 -1.57 -13.01 14.15
C PHE A 822 -1.25 -11.51 14.33
N PHE A 823 0.03 -11.18 14.21
CA PHE A 823 0.46 -9.78 14.20
C PHE A 823 -0.27 -8.98 13.13
N ARG A 824 -0.64 -7.75 13.47
CA ARG A 824 -1.29 -6.77 12.57
C ARG A 824 -2.69 -7.18 12.07
N GLN A 825 -3.23 -8.26 12.60
CA GLN A 825 -4.57 -8.71 12.24
C GLN A 825 -5.64 -8.00 13.07
N SER A 826 -6.37 -7.09 12.46
CA SER A 826 -7.59 -6.49 13.03
C SER A 826 -8.79 -7.42 12.87
N LYS A 827 -9.61 -7.52 13.91
CA LYS A 827 -10.81 -8.38 13.88
C LYS A 827 -11.89 -7.83 12.94
N TRP A 828 -12.04 -6.51 12.90
CA TRP A 828 -13.00 -5.84 12.03
C TRP A 828 -12.31 -4.73 11.21
N LEU A 829 -12.60 -4.72 9.93
CA LEU A 829 -12.29 -3.64 9.02
C LEU A 829 -13.57 -3.20 8.33
N ALA A 830 -13.80 -1.90 8.22
CA ALA A 830 -14.95 -1.37 7.48
C ALA A 830 -14.56 -0.10 6.73
N GLY A 831 -14.92 -0.04 5.46
CA GLY A 831 -14.75 1.13 4.62
C GLY A 831 -16.07 1.55 4.00
N GLY A 832 -16.32 2.85 3.89
CA GLY A 832 -17.52 3.35 3.25
C GLY A 832 -17.30 4.70 2.59
N ALA A 833 -17.93 4.93 1.44
CA ALA A 833 -17.96 6.24 0.81
C ALA A 833 -19.34 6.51 0.21
N LEU A 834 -19.85 7.70 0.49
CA LEU A 834 -20.98 8.28 -0.22
C LEU A 834 -20.42 9.23 -1.28
N PHE A 835 -20.83 9.06 -2.52
CA PHE A 835 -20.37 9.88 -3.63
C PHE A 835 -21.52 10.47 -4.43
N TYR A 836 -21.28 11.62 -5.03
CA TYR A 836 -22.17 12.31 -5.94
C TYR A 836 -21.43 12.69 -7.21
N GLU A 837 -21.90 12.20 -8.36
CA GLU A 837 -21.26 12.42 -9.66
C GLU A 837 -22.34 12.81 -10.67
N LYS A 838 -22.55 14.10 -10.86
CA LYS A 838 -23.51 14.59 -11.85
C LYS A 838 -23.16 15.99 -12.38
N GLY A 839 -23.17 16.11 -13.72
CA GLY A 839 -22.80 17.35 -14.40
C GLY A 839 -21.35 17.75 -14.09
N PRO A 840 -21.10 18.99 -13.67
CA PRO A 840 -19.74 19.45 -13.36
C PRO A 840 -19.28 19.10 -11.93
N ILE A 841 -20.18 18.59 -11.07
CA ILE A 841 -19.91 18.40 -9.65
C ILE A 841 -19.57 16.93 -9.40
N GLU A 842 -18.45 16.76 -8.67
CA GLU A 842 -18.04 15.49 -8.07
C GLU A 842 -17.79 15.72 -6.57
N ALA A 843 -18.47 14.98 -5.71
CA ALA A 843 -18.29 15.08 -4.27
C ALA A 843 -18.20 13.67 -3.66
N ARG A 844 -17.36 13.51 -2.64
CA ARG A 844 -17.18 12.24 -1.94
C ARG A 844 -16.92 12.50 -0.46
N VAL A 845 -17.54 11.69 0.40
CA VAL A 845 -17.22 11.60 1.83
C VAL A 845 -16.95 10.13 2.12
N ALA A 846 -15.83 9.84 2.74
CA ALA A 846 -15.40 8.48 3.05
C ALA A 846 -15.17 8.32 4.55
N VAL A 847 -15.33 7.10 5.03
CA VAL A 847 -14.98 6.65 6.38
C VAL A 847 -14.22 5.34 6.29
N ASN A 848 -13.15 5.23 7.06
CA ASN A 848 -12.38 4.02 7.24
C ASN A 848 -12.30 3.69 8.72
N TYR A 849 -12.69 2.49 9.09
CA TYR A 849 -12.61 1.92 10.43
C TYR A 849 -11.68 0.72 10.45
N ARG A 850 -10.79 0.67 11.41
CA ARG A 850 -9.94 -0.46 11.73
C ARG A 850 -10.04 -0.75 13.22
N ASP A 851 -10.30 -2.00 13.56
CA ASP A 851 -10.32 -2.49 14.93
C ASP A 851 -8.91 -2.62 15.51
N ALA A 852 -8.79 -2.83 16.82
CA ALA A 852 -7.52 -3.10 17.48
C ALA A 852 -6.81 -4.31 16.89
N TYR A 853 -5.47 -4.33 16.99
CA TYR A 853 -4.64 -5.46 16.58
C TYR A 853 -3.34 -5.54 17.39
N LEU A 854 -2.81 -6.75 17.49
CA LEU A 854 -1.56 -7.07 18.20
C LEU A 854 -0.35 -6.50 17.43
N ILE A 855 0.51 -5.75 18.12
CA ILE A 855 1.76 -5.19 17.60
C ILE A 855 3.01 -5.74 18.30
N GLY A 856 2.86 -6.30 19.49
CA GLY A 856 3.96 -6.90 20.27
C GLY A 856 3.47 -7.98 21.20
N VAL A 857 4.24 -9.07 21.32
CA VAL A 857 3.97 -10.16 22.26
C VAL A 857 4.93 -10.03 23.43
N GLY A 858 4.36 -9.85 24.61
CA GLY A 858 5.13 -9.84 25.84
C GLY A 858 5.27 -11.24 26.47
N SER A 859 5.86 -11.32 27.65
CA SER A 859 5.97 -12.57 28.42
C SER A 859 4.61 -13.09 28.93
N SER A 860 3.61 -12.22 28.99
CA SER A 860 2.25 -12.52 29.41
C SER A 860 1.23 -11.61 28.70
N ALA A 861 -0.06 -11.95 28.77
CA ALA A 861 -1.14 -11.11 28.25
C ALA A 861 -1.20 -9.70 28.87
N GLN A 862 -0.55 -9.49 30.03
CA GLN A 862 -0.49 -8.16 30.66
C GLN A 862 0.59 -7.26 30.05
N SER A 863 1.54 -7.82 29.33
CA SER A 863 2.61 -7.09 28.65
C SER A 863 2.49 -7.08 27.10
N ASP A 864 1.43 -7.68 26.55
CA ASP A 864 1.15 -7.60 25.12
C ASP A 864 0.78 -6.18 24.68
N ALA A 865 1.31 -5.74 23.54
CA ALA A 865 1.04 -4.43 22.99
C ALA A 865 0.07 -4.48 21.80
N TYR A 866 -0.84 -3.53 21.75
CA TYR A 866 -1.90 -3.42 20.76
C TYR A 866 -1.96 -2.01 20.17
N SER A 867 -2.22 -1.92 18.86
CA SER A 867 -2.70 -0.68 18.24
C SER A 867 -4.20 -0.55 18.51
N ALA A 868 -4.64 0.65 18.91
CA ALA A 868 -6.04 0.93 19.23
C ALA A 868 -6.95 0.98 17.99
N PRO A 869 -8.27 0.80 18.14
CA PRO A 869 -9.22 1.02 17.05
C PRO A 869 -9.13 2.44 16.53
N ARG A 870 -9.27 2.62 15.22
CA ARG A 870 -9.16 3.94 14.57
C ARG A 870 -10.26 4.15 13.55
N THR A 871 -10.85 5.37 13.56
CA THR A 871 -11.89 5.79 12.60
C THR A 871 -11.50 7.10 11.94
N VAL A 872 -11.28 7.09 10.63
CA VAL A 872 -10.85 8.26 9.86
C VAL A 872 -11.94 8.69 8.88
N PHE A 873 -12.21 9.99 8.82
CA PHE A 873 -13.14 10.59 7.87
C PHE A 873 -12.36 11.48 6.88
N ASP A 874 -12.66 11.31 5.59
CA ASP A 874 -12.10 12.08 4.50
C ASP A 874 -13.21 12.67 3.64
N ALA A 875 -12.96 13.81 3.00
CA ALA A 875 -13.89 14.41 2.07
C ALA A 875 -13.18 15.06 0.88
N ARG A 876 -13.85 15.08 -0.28
CA ARG A 876 -13.41 15.77 -1.49
C ARG A 876 -14.59 16.42 -2.19
N LEU A 877 -14.34 17.59 -2.78
CA LEU A 877 -15.23 18.28 -3.71
C LEU A 877 -14.43 18.66 -4.96
N GLY A 878 -14.88 18.18 -6.11
CA GLY A 878 -14.37 18.53 -7.43
C GLY A 878 -15.40 19.30 -8.25
N TYR A 879 -14.93 20.23 -9.06
CA TYR A 879 -15.76 20.99 -10.01
C TYR A 879 -15.10 21.00 -11.38
N ARG A 880 -15.76 20.44 -12.37
CA ARG A 880 -15.31 20.42 -13.76
C ARG A 880 -15.63 21.77 -14.40
N ILE A 881 -14.60 22.59 -14.67
CA ILE A 881 -14.72 23.92 -15.28
C ILE A 881 -15.08 23.79 -16.76
N MET A 882 -14.45 22.83 -17.43
CA MET A 882 -14.67 22.50 -18.83
C MET A 882 -14.30 21.02 -19.04
N GLU A 883 -14.63 20.47 -20.19
CA GLU A 883 -14.19 19.13 -20.54
C GLU A 883 -12.67 18.99 -20.41
N GLY A 884 -12.20 17.98 -19.70
CA GLY A 884 -10.78 17.76 -19.44
C GLY A 884 -10.14 18.65 -18.36
N LEU A 885 -10.84 19.59 -17.71
CA LEU A 885 -10.27 20.44 -16.64
C LEU A 885 -11.16 20.44 -15.39
N GLU A 886 -10.62 19.94 -14.29
CA GLU A 886 -11.24 19.92 -12.97
C GLU A 886 -10.40 20.72 -11.96
N VAL A 887 -11.06 21.43 -11.05
CA VAL A 887 -10.46 21.96 -9.82
C VAL A 887 -11.05 21.21 -8.63
N PHE A 888 -10.26 21.00 -7.59
CA PHE A 888 -10.73 20.26 -6.43
C PHE A 888 -10.19 20.83 -5.11
N GLY A 889 -10.89 20.49 -4.03
CA GLY A 889 -10.43 20.62 -2.66
C GLY A 889 -10.75 19.34 -1.91
N SER A 890 -9.85 18.92 -1.04
CA SER A 890 -10.02 17.73 -0.19
C SER A 890 -9.49 17.96 1.21
N VAL A 891 -9.99 17.18 2.14
CA VAL A 891 -9.51 17.11 3.52
C VAL A 891 -9.43 15.67 3.95
N SER A 892 -8.32 15.26 4.55
CA SER A 892 -8.12 13.96 5.16
C SER A 892 -7.99 14.08 6.67
N ASN A 893 -8.40 13.02 7.36
CA ASN A 893 -8.43 12.96 8.82
C ASN A 893 -9.19 14.14 9.46
N ILE A 894 -10.44 14.39 9.01
CA ILE A 894 -11.27 15.54 9.45
C ILE A 894 -11.43 15.60 10.97
N GLY A 895 -11.43 14.45 11.65
CA GLY A 895 -11.54 14.32 13.10
C GLY A 895 -10.23 14.51 13.86
N ALA A 896 -9.11 14.76 13.17
CA ALA A 896 -7.76 14.76 13.76
C ALA A 896 -7.49 13.51 14.62
N GLU A 897 -7.99 12.35 14.18
CA GLU A 897 -7.89 11.09 14.92
C GLU A 897 -6.43 10.68 15.08
N PRO A 898 -5.92 10.52 16.32
CA PRO A 898 -4.54 10.13 16.56
C PRO A 898 -4.29 8.65 16.26
N LEU A 899 -3.02 8.27 16.18
CA LEU A 899 -2.59 6.89 16.31
C LEU A 899 -2.34 6.61 17.79
N GLN A 900 -2.92 5.53 18.31
CA GLN A 900 -2.75 5.16 19.72
C GLN A 900 -2.39 3.70 19.86
N GLU A 901 -1.49 3.43 20.80
CA GLU A 901 -1.08 2.08 21.19
C GLU A 901 -1.26 1.91 22.70
N TYR A 902 -1.50 0.67 23.12
CA TYR A 902 -1.72 0.36 24.52
C TYR A 902 -1.19 -1.02 24.91
N GLN A 903 -0.82 -1.17 26.16
CA GLN A 903 -0.39 -2.45 26.74
C GLN A 903 -1.58 -3.13 27.43
N SER A 904 -1.93 -4.33 26.97
CA SER A 904 -2.97 -5.20 27.52
C SER A 904 -4.39 -4.63 27.45
N VAL A 905 -4.63 -3.46 28.02
CA VAL A 905 -5.95 -2.79 28.08
C VAL A 905 -5.86 -1.35 27.57
N PRO A 906 -6.90 -0.82 26.92
CA PRO A 906 -6.87 0.51 26.28
C PRO A 906 -6.51 1.68 27.20
N GLN A 907 -6.66 1.50 28.51
CA GLN A 907 -6.32 2.50 29.53
C GLN A 907 -4.80 2.63 29.77
N ARG A 908 -4.03 1.58 29.46
CA ARG A 908 -2.58 1.59 29.59
C ARG A 908 -1.94 2.01 28.25
N VAL A 909 -2.11 3.29 27.93
CA VAL A 909 -1.54 3.86 26.70
C VAL A 909 -0.02 3.82 26.77
N ILE A 910 0.62 3.27 25.72
CA ILE A 910 2.08 3.25 25.58
C ILE A 910 2.55 4.22 24.50
N ALA A 911 1.70 4.59 23.55
CA ALA A 911 1.99 5.63 22.56
C ALA A 911 0.69 6.29 22.11
N ARG A 912 0.71 7.62 21.96
CA ARG A 912 -0.37 8.36 21.31
C ARG A 912 0.17 9.51 20.51
N GLU A 913 0.05 9.41 19.20
CA GLU A 913 0.58 10.37 18.24
C GLU A 913 -0.55 11.16 17.57
N ALA A 914 -0.46 12.48 17.63
CA ALA A 914 -1.38 13.42 16.99
C ALA A 914 -0.70 14.10 15.80
N TYR A 915 -1.40 14.21 14.64
CA TYR A 915 -0.90 14.87 13.42
C TYR A 915 -1.92 15.78 12.71
N GLY A 916 -3.07 16.00 13.32
CA GLY A 916 -4.08 16.93 12.82
C GLY A 916 -4.75 16.51 11.50
N ALA A 917 -5.45 17.44 10.88
CA ALA A 917 -6.07 17.29 9.58
C ALA A 917 -5.13 17.78 8.46
N ASN A 918 -5.32 17.24 7.24
CA ASN A 918 -4.58 17.70 6.05
C ASN A 918 -5.55 18.20 5.00
N PHE A 919 -5.19 19.31 4.33
CA PHE A 919 -5.99 19.98 3.33
C PHE A 919 -5.26 20.04 2.00
N ASP A 920 -5.94 19.65 0.91
CA ASP A 920 -5.41 19.76 -0.44
C ASP A 920 -6.33 20.58 -1.32
N PHE A 921 -5.75 21.29 -2.26
CA PHE A 921 -6.47 22.01 -3.31
C PHE A 921 -5.64 22.00 -4.58
N GLY A 922 -6.30 21.87 -5.71
CA GLY A 922 -5.55 21.73 -6.95
C GLY A 922 -6.42 21.65 -8.19
N PHE A 923 -5.75 21.27 -9.26
CA PHE A 923 -6.39 21.02 -10.55
C PHE A 923 -5.86 19.74 -11.20
N SER A 924 -6.68 19.15 -12.05
CA SER A 924 -6.27 18.10 -12.99
C SER A 924 -6.77 18.44 -14.38
N ALA A 925 -5.92 18.23 -15.38
CA ALA A 925 -6.22 18.50 -16.77
C ALA A 925 -5.89 17.27 -17.63
N SER A 926 -6.77 16.95 -18.58
CA SER A 926 -6.61 15.84 -19.53
C SER A 926 -6.94 16.31 -20.94
N PHE A 927 -6.09 16.00 -21.91
CA PHE A 927 -6.22 16.44 -23.29
C PHE A 927 -6.07 15.28 -24.26
#